data_f483fb208348ed783c596a01ff4f8ca0
#
_entry.id   f483fb208348ed783c596a01ff4f8ca0
#
_cell.length_a   1.000
_cell.length_b   1.000
_cell.length_c   1.000
_cell.angle_alpha   90.00
_cell.angle_beta   90.00
_cell.angle_gamma   90.00
#
_symmetry.space_group_name_H-M   'P 1'
#
loop_
_entity.id
_entity.type
_entity.pdbx_description
1 polymer ?
#
loop_
_entity_poly.entity_id
_entity_poly.type
_entity_poly.pdbx_seq_one_letter_code
_entity_poly.pdbx_strand_id
1 'polypeptide(L)'
;MAQRITQKVVNTFVKGLITEAGELTFPEDASIDELNCLLNRDGSRRRRLAAKVEGSNALSTFSINNTFAFNTGRWRNVGGVAGLDFVVVQAGPTMYFYNTAQEPYSGQQKSFSVDLTAFEFTGSEGVGQFKVQLTTINGDLVVVSAGLEPFYITYDRDLDTISTQAISFKTRDFEWQGDTETYSEGVASPSAEREYDTANAGWTGDQGSAALTAYETANSEYPPLTHPWYSGKDADGNFSEAEWSKIFAGTTLTGNGHFILDFFNKVREGLTTETENSRFQSVAAFSGRVFYAGLTSAKNSGRILFSKQLDNISEAGRCYQQNDPTSEDFSDLLDTDGGVILIPDATNIRKLHVFGSTLFVFAENGVWQISGVDNVFRATEYSISRISEIGIENPQTFVSVEGIPMWWSKHGIHTMQFDQVSGKGQEQNLTISTIQSFFDAIDGNAKDNCHAVYDQTNKRVHWIYPDNSEGIRNKKNRVLTLDIAIQAFYPWAVADSAGSTDYIIGAEYFSGFGSDYQNLDVVLSTGDDVVTSLGDDVVVNQLTQLASADSSIVLMVYDGATGKMTMGLFSGTDFLDWGDANYSSYAEAGYDFMGDLILKKNSPYIQVYLRPTETGFEGSDETGYTPVRESSLLVSSYWDFRKQTSSNPQQAYRLKYMPVVDATQLGSWNYPEEIVTTRLKMRGHGRSMRLRFESEQGKDFVLLGFGVLNAANTRF
;
A
#
# COMPACT_ATOMS: atom_id res chain seq x y z
N MET A 1 -57.91 -28.33 0.43
CA MET A 1 -56.52 -28.66 0.87
C MET A 1 -55.89 -27.37 1.39
N ALA A 2 -55.34 -27.43 2.59
CA ALA A 2 -54.68 -26.26 3.15
C ALA A 2 -53.37 -25.99 2.35
N GLN A 3 -53.20 -24.79 1.83
CA GLN A 3 -51.94 -24.38 1.23
C GLN A 3 -50.84 -24.42 2.31
N ARG A 4 -49.73 -25.11 2.02
CA ARG A 4 -48.57 -25.07 2.91
C ARG A 4 -47.94 -23.71 2.79
N ILE A 5 -48.06 -22.92 3.82
CA ILE A 5 -47.44 -21.57 3.93
C ILE A 5 -46.14 -21.76 4.69
N THR A 6 -45.04 -21.28 4.10
CA THR A 6 -43.72 -21.22 4.74
C THR A 6 -43.24 -19.78 4.77
N GLN A 7 -42.59 -19.41 5.85
CA GLN A 7 -41.94 -18.12 5.99
C GLN A 7 -40.43 -18.34 6.02
N LYS A 8 -39.72 -17.49 5.30
CA LYS A 8 -38.26 -17.39 5.35
C LYS A 8 -37.88 -15.96 5.73
N VAL A 9 -36.93 -15.84 6.63
CA VAL A 9 -36.38 -14.54 7.06
C VAL A 9 -34.88 -14.56 6.85
N VAL A 10 -34.34 -13.53 6.21
CA VAL A 10 -32.92 -13.27 6.05
C VAL A 10 -32.61 -11.96 6.78
N ASN A 11 -31.83 -12.04 7.83
CA ASN A 11 -31.57 -10.93 8.73
C ASN A 11 -30.15 -10.38 8.63
N THR A 12 -29.28 -11.03 7.86
CA THR A 12 -27.86 -10.61 7.76
C THR A 12 -27.33 -10.87 6.37
N PHE A 13 -26.33 -10.11 5.98
CA PHE A 13 -25.61 -10.25 4.71
C PHE A 13 -24.10 -10.30 4.94
N VAL A 14 -23.66 -10.96 6.01
CA VAL A 14 -22.28 -10.85 6.52
C VAL A 14 -21.20 -11.44 5.60
N LYS A 15 -21.57 -12.31 4.64
CA LYS A 15 -20.58 -12.96 3.78
C LYS A 15 -20.16 -12.18 2.54
N GLY A 16 -20.82 -11.06 2.24
CA GLY A 16 -20.51 -10.25 1.07
C GLY A 16 -20.77 -10.95 -0.27
N LEU A 17 -19.97 -10.61 -1.28
CA LEU A 17 -20.03 -11.22 -2.60
C LEU A 17 -19.42 -12.62 -2.56
N ILE A 18 -20.16 -13.59 -3.09
CA ILE A 18 -19.68 -14.97 -3.32
C ILE A 18 -19.99 -15.35 -4.77
N THR A 19 -18.97 -15.69 -5.54
CA THR A 19 -19.10 -16.15 -6.93
C THR A 19 -18.83 -17.64 -7.09
N GLU A 20 -18.26 -18.30 -6.06
CA GLU A 20 -17.81 -19.68 -6.12
C GLU A 20 -18.84 -20.68 -5.57
N ALA A 21 -20.00 -20.20 -5.13
CA ALA A 21 -21.06 -21.07 -4.65
C ALA A 21 -22.00 -21.49 -5.80
N GLY A 22 -22.38 -22.76 -5.80
CA GLY A 22 -23.37 -23.27 -6.75
C GLY A 22 -24.75 -22.63 -6.54
N GLU A 23 -25.47 -22.35 -7.62
CA GLU A 23 -26.80 -21.70 -7.57
C GLU A 23 -27.83 -22.47 -6.72
N LEU A 24 -27.64 -23.78 -6.55
CA LEU A 24 -28.55 -24.65 -5.76
C LEU A 24 -28.21 -24.67 -4.26
N THR A 25 -26.98 -24.33 -3.91
CA THR A 25 -26.46 -24.39 -2.54
C THR A 25 -25.93 -23.04 -2.05
N PHE A 26 -26.42 -21.97 -2.67
CA PHE A 26 -25.95 -20.62 -2.37
C PHE A 26 -26.25 -20.22 -0.92
N PRO A 27 -25.28 -19.62 -0.21
CA PRO A 27 -25.48 -19.18 1.17
C PRO A 27 -26.55 -18.07 1.26
N GLU A 28 -27.41 -18.14 2.28
CA GLU A 28 -28.51 -17.19 2.46
C GLU A 28 -28.03 -15.78 2.88
N ASP A 29 -26.87 -15.72 3.50
CA ASP A 29 -26.25 -14.52 4.07
C ASP A 29 -25.18 -13.88 3.15
N ALA A 30 -25.20 -14.25 1.86
CA ALA A 30 -24.30 -13.78 0.83
C ALA A 30 -25.04 -13.11 -0.33
N SER A 31 -24.32 -12.33 -1.11
CA SER A 31 -24.79 -11.77 -2.39
C SER A 31 -24.17 -12.53 -3.55
N ILE A 32 -24.99 -12.85 -4.57
CA ILE A 32 -24.50 -13.46 -5.81
C ILE A 32 -23.92 -12.41 -6.76
N ASP A 33 -24.44 -11.20 -6.66
CA ASP A 33 -23.99 -10.02 -7.39
C ASP A 33 -24.28 -8.79 -6.55
N GLU A 34 -23.35 -7.86 -6.51
CA GLU A 34 -23.51 -6.59 -5.81
C GLU A 34 -22.58 -5.52 -6.36
N LEU A 35 -22.94 -4.27 -6.21
CA LEU A 35 -22.13 -3.14 -6.61
C LEU A 35 -22.42 -1.94 -5.71
N ASN A 36 -21.37 -1.22 -5.32
CA ASN A 36 -21.43 0.03 -4.57
C ASN A 36 -22.21 -0.08 -3.24
N CYS A 37 -22.21 -1.26 -2.67
CA CYS A 37 -22.74 -1.49 -1.34
C CYS A 37 -21.60 -1.45 -0.30
N LEU A 38 -21.94 -0.99 0.89
CA LEU A 38 -21.13 -1.06 2.09
C LEU A 38 -21.75 -2.07 3.02
N LEU A 39 -20.98 -3.02 3.48
CA LEU A 39 -21.40 -4.00 4.47
C LEU A 39 -21.03 -3.49 5.86
N ASN A 40 -22.01 -3.33 6.71
CA ASN A 40 -21.80 -2.94 8.10
C ASN A 40 -21.60 -4.18 8.98
N ARG A 41 -20.93 -4.01 10.13
CA ARG A 41 -20.67 -5.10 11.08
C ARG A 41 -21.94 -5.72 11.68
N ASP A 42 -23.04 -4.99 11.69
CA ASP A 42 -24.36 -5.49 12.09
C ASP A 42 -25.05 -6.36 11.01
N GLY A 43 -24.37 -6.59 9.90
CA GLY A 43 -24.88 -7.35 8.75
C GLY A 43 -25.79 -6.57 7.82
N SER A 44 -26.03 -5.29 8.07
CA SER A 44 -26.83 -4.44 7.19
C SER A 44 -26.07 -4.02 5.94
N ARG A 45 -26.79 -3.83 4.85
CA ARG A 45 -26.30 -3.28 3.59
C ARG A 45 -26.66 -1.81 3.48
N ARG A 46 -25.70 -1.02 3.07
CA ARG A 46 -25.86 0.41 2.84
C ARG A 46 -25.23 0.81 1.52
N ARG A 47 -25.66 1.89 0.92
CA ARG A 47 -25.00 2.52 -0.22
C ARG A 47 -23.65 3.09 0.24
N ARG A 48 -22.57 2.98 -0.58
CA ARG A 48 -21.30 3.66 -0.30
C ARG A 48 -21.47 5.17 -0.38
N LEU A 49 -20.58 5.90 0.25
CA LEU A 49 -20.51 7.35 0.08
C LEU A 49 -19.97 7.72 -1.32
N ALA A 50 -20.29 8.92 -1.78
CA ALA A 50 -19.82 9.43 -3.07
C ALA A 50 -18.32 9.77 -3.02
N ALA A 51 -17.64 9.66 -4.15
CA ALA A 51 -16.28 10.18 -4.32
C ALA A 51 -16.37 11.67 -4.61
N LYS A 52 -15.72 12.49 -3.79
CA LYS A 52 -15.74 13.96 -3.94
C LYS A 52 -14.34 14.53 -3.84
N VAL A 53 -14.10 15.60 -4.59
CA VAL A 53 -12.92 16.43 -4.41
C VAL A 53 -13.16 17.33 -3.19
N GLU A 54 -12.22 17.32 -2.27
CA GLU A 54 -12.23 18.15 -1.09
C GLU A 54 -11.01 19.08 -1.12
N GLY A 55 -11.27 20.38 -0.94
CA GLY A 55 -10.22 21.37 -0.83
C GLY A 55 -9.64 21.90 -2.15
N SER A 56 -8.92 23.02 -2.03
CA SER A 56 -8.33 23.77 -3.15
C SER A 56 -6.84 23.50 -3.34
N ASN A 57 -6.26 22.55 -2.62
CA ASN A 57 -4.82 22.29 -2.66
C ASN A 57 -4.46 21.43 -3.86
N ALA A 58 -4.34 22.11 -4.99
CA ALA A 58 -3.76 21.48 -6.15
C ALA A 58 -2.27 21.25 -5.92
N LEU A 59 -1.87 19.99 -5.87
CA LEU A 59 -0.48 19.61 -6.01
C LEU A 59 0.01 20.09 -7.37
N SER A 60 1.29 20.44 -7.47
CA SER A 60 1.88 21.14 -8.60
C SER A 60 1.40 20.68 -9.98
N THR A 61 1.41 21.61 -10.92
CA THR A 61 1.13 21.36 -12.33
C THR A 61 2.15 20.42 -12.93
N PHE A 62 1.78 19.19 -13.19
CA PHE A 62 2.53 18.29 -14.04
C PHE A 62 1.55 17.63 -15.02
N SER A 63 2.04 17.32 -16.21
CA SER A 63 1.23 16.65 -17.21
C SER A 63 1.03 15.20 -16.79
N ILE A 64 -0.16 14.84 -16.36
CA ILE A 64 -0.53 13.45 -16.14
C ILE A 64 -0.71 12.79 -17.50
N ASN A 65 0.16 11.85 -17.81
CA ASN A 65 0.04 10.99 -18.97
C ASN A 65 -0.15 9.53 -18.51
N ASN A 66 -0.37 8.64 -19.45
CA ASN A 66 -0.56 7.20 -19.16
C ASN A 66 0.66 6.52 -18.54
N THR A 67 1.82 7.18 -18.53
CA THR A 67 3.09 6.66 -17.99
C THR A 67 3.47 7.26 -16.65
N PHE A 68 2.61 8.07 -16.08
CA PHE A 68 2.82 8.74 -14.81
C PHE A 68 2.94 7.75 -13.65
N ALA A 69 4.03 7.85 -12.88
CA ALA A 69 4.22 7.05 -11.69
C ALA A 69 3.50 7.67 -10.49
N PHE A 70 2.73 6.86 -9.82
CA PHE A 70 2.09 7.20 -8.56
C PHE A 70 2.39 6.13 -7.52
N ASN A 71 2.81 6.55 -6.35
CA ASN A 71 2.92 5.68 -5.18
C ASN A 71 2.72 6.50 -3.90
N THR A 72 2.38 5.81 -2.83
CA THR A 72 2.27 6.38 -1.49
C THR A 72 3.07 5.57 -0.50
N GLY A 73 3.38 6.19 0.63
CA GLY A 73 4.09 5.55 1.71
C GLY A 73 4.10 6.42 2.96
N ARG A 74 4.79 5.96 4.00
CA ARG A 74 4.88 6.67 5.27
C ARG A 74 6.32 6.84 5.72
N TRP A 75 6.62 8.02 6.19
CA TRP A 75 7.84 8.33 6.92
C TRP A 75 7.50 8.50 8.40
N ARG A 76 7.95 7.55 9.21
CA ARG A 76 7.59 7.48 10.63
C ARG A 76 8.69 8.02 11.52
N ASN A 77 8.28 8.63 12.65
CA ASN A 77 9.19 9.20 13.65
C ASN A 77 10.27 10.08 13.02
N VAL A 78 9.86 10.98 12.16
CA VAL A 78 10.72 11.84 11.34
C VAL A 78 11.75 12.57 12.20
N GLY A 79 13.04 12.50 11.82
CA GLY A 79 14.13 13.09 12.58
C GLY A 79 14.27 12.54 14.01
N GLY A 80 13.80 11.31 14.28
CA GLY A 80 13.82 10.71 15.60
C GLY A 80 12.77 11.27 16.58
N VAL A 81 11.83 12.08 16.10
CA VAL A 81 10.75 12.64 16.92
C VAL A 81 9.58 11.66 16.98
N ALA A 82 9.33 11.11 18.16
CA ALA A 82 8.22 10.18 18.37
C ALA A 82 6.87 10.85 18.04
N GLY A 83 6.10 10.18 17.17
CA GLY A 83 4.77 10.64 16.76
C GLY A 83 4.76 11.71 15.66
N LEU A 84 5.89 12.15 15.16
CA LEU A 84 5.95 12.98 13.96
C LEU A 84 6.02 12.06 12.74
N ASP A 85 4.91 11.92 12.03
CA ASP A 85 4.79 11.07 10.85
C ASP A 85 4.38 11.90 9.64
N PHE A 86 4.96 11.59 8.49
CA PHE A 86 4.55 12.15 7.21
C PHE A 86 4.00 11.07 6.29
N VAL A 87 2.92 11.39 5.58
CA VAL A 87 2.49 10.66 4.40
C VAL A 87 3.30 11.17 3.22
N VAL A 88 3.89 10.26 2.49
CA VAL A 88 4.69 10.55 1.30
C VAL A 88 3.88 10.17 0.08
N VAL A 89 3.73 11.11 -0.85
CA VAL A 89 2.99 10.92 -2.10
C VAL A 89 3.92 11.20 -3.26
N GLN A 90 4.20 10.19 -4.06
CA GLN A 90 4.88 10.38 -5.35
C GLN A 90 3.84 10.74 -6.40
N ALA A 91 4.10 11.82 -7.10
CA ALA A 91 3.29 12.29 -8.21
C ALA A 91 4.22 12.58 -9.41
N GLY A 92 4.45 11.57 -10.23
CA GLY A 92 5.43 11.62 -11.33
C GLY A 92 6.85 11.87 -10.82
N PRO A 93 7.51 12.94 -11.27
CA PRO A 93 8.91 13.23 -10.91
C PRO A 93 9.05 13.92 -9.54
N THR A 94 7.97 14.13 -8.79
CA THR A 94 8.02 14.84 -7.51
C THR A 94 7.45 14.02 -6.38
N MET A 95 8.10 14.04 -5.23
CA MET A 95 7.59 13.50 -3.96
C MET A 95 7.11 14.64 -3.08
N TYR A 96 5.92 14.48 -2.49
CA TYR A 96 5.31 15.42 -1.54
C TYR A 96 5.19 14.77 -0.18
N PHE A 97 5.38 15.56 0.88
CA PHE A 97 5.36 15.11 2.26
C PHE A 97 4.28 15.87 3.03
N TYR A 98 3.32 15.14 3.59
CA TYR A 98 2.21 15.71 4.34
C TYR A 98 2.25 15.23 5.79
N ASN A 99 2.23 16.16 6.73
CA ASN A 99 2.15 15.83 8.15
C ASN A 99 0.79 15.17 8.47
N THR A 100 0.80 13.99 9.06
CA THR A 100 -0.44 13.26 9.40
C THR A 100 -1.28 13.92 10.48
N ALA A 101 -0.70 14.80 11.27
CA ALA A 101 -1.41 15.55 12.30
C ALA A 101 -2.23 16.73 11.74
N GLN A 102 -2.11 17.02 10.45
CA GLN A 102 -2.81 18.13 9.79
C GLN A 102 -3.71 17.60 8.68
N GLU A 103 -4.79 18.32 8.45
CA GLU A 103 -5.74 18.02 7.38
C GLU A 103 -5.10 18.18 6.01
N PRO A 104 -4.97 17.11 5.19
CA PRO A 104 -4.15 17.15 3.96
C PRO A 104 -4.74 18.04 2.86
N TYR A 105 -6.04 18.35 2.93
CA TYR A 105 -6.74 19.19 1.97
C TYR A 105 -6.97 20.62 2.48
N SER A 106 -6.56 20.95 3.69
CA SER A 106 -6.58 22.34 4.17
C SER A 106 -5.44 23.14 3.51
N GLY A 107 -5.71 24.39 3.12
CA GLY A 107 -4.69 25.25 2.48
C GLY A 107 -3.53 25.65 3.39
N GLN A 108 -3.53 25.22 4.63
CA GLN A 108 -2.51 25.55 5.63
C GLN A 108 -1.55 24.40 5.92
N GLN A 109 -1.78 23.23 5.32
CA GLN A 109 -0.91 22.11 5.58
C GLN A 109 0.50 22.39 5.05
N LYS A 110 1.48 22.23 5.92
CA LYS A 110 2.88 22.29 5.55
C LYS A 110 3.28 21.05 4.77
N SER A 111 3.81 21.26 3.59
CA SER A 111 4.34 20.19 2.76
C SER A 111 5.78 20.51 2.35
N PHE A 112 6.60 19.47 2.38
CA PHE A 112 7.90 19.49 1.69
C PHE A 112 7.74 18.83 0.32
N SER A 113 8.65 19.12 -0.59
CA SER A 113 8.73 18.44 -1.87
C SER A 113 10.17 18.13 -2.24
N VAL A 114 10.37 16.99 -2.91
CA VAL A 114 11.66 16.56 -3.46
C VAL A 114 11.48 16.28 -4.94
N ASP A 115 12.33 16.91 -5.75
CA ASP A 115 12.41 16.64 -7.18
C ASP A 115 13.30 15.42 -7.42
N LEU A 116 12.71 14.37 -7.96
CA LEU A 116 13.37 13.10 -8.25
C LEU A 116 14.31 13.14 -9.45
N THR A 117 14.21 14.19 -10.29
CA THR A 117 15.10 14.35 -11.46
C THR A 117 16.56 14.52 -11.06
N ALA A 118 16.81 15.00 -9.84
CA ALA A 118 18.16 15.10 -9.27
C ALA A 118 18.85 13.74 -9.05
N PHE A 119 18.07 12.66 -8.99
CA PHE A 119 18.53 11.30 -8.73
C PHE A 119 18.30 10.38 -9.93
N GLU A 120 17.99 10.93 -11.09
CA GLU A 120 17.79 10.14 -12.31
C GLU A 120 19.09 9.43 -12.70
N PHE A 121 18.99 8.12 -12.85
CA PHE A 121 20.13 7.35 -13.29
C PHE A 121 20.27 7.41 -14.84
N THR A 122 21.48 7.55 -15.31
CA THR A 122 21.77 7.69 -16.74
C THR A 122 21.37 6.41 -17.49
N GLY A 123 20.38 6.49 -18.37
CA GLY A 123 19.85 5.37 -19.15
C GLY A 123 18.43 4.95 -18.74
N SER A 124 17.81 5.63 -17.76
CA SER A 124 16.40 5.43 -17.48
C SER A 124 15.50 6.13 -18.51
N GLU A 125 14.30 5.59 -18.72
CA GLU A 125 13.31 6.15 -19.65
C GLU A 125 12.51 7.34 -19.05
N GLY A 126 13.07 8.08 -18.11
CA GLY A 126 12.43 9.20 -17.45
C GLY A 126 11.92 8.88 -16.04
N VAL A 127 12.32 9.72 -15.10
CA VAL A 127 12.06 9.59 -13.67
C VAL A 127 10.57 9.51 -13.32
N GLY A 128 9.73 10.20 -14.06
CA GLY A 128 8.29 10.23 -13.80
C GLY A 128 7.54 8.94 -14.07
N GLN A 129 8.21 7.89 -14.56
CA GLN A 129 7.57 6.61 -14.91
C GLN A 129 7.78 5.51 -13.88
N PHE A 130 8.79 5.64 -13.02
CA PHE A 130 9.15 4.61 -12.05
C PHE A 130 8.61 4.92 -10.67
N LYS A 131 7.97 3.92 -10.07
CA LYS A 131 7.39 4.01 -8.74
C LYS A 131 8.47 3.87 -7.67
N VAL A 132 8.48 4.77 -6.69
CA VAL A 132 9.39 4.71 -5.55
C VAL A 132 8.92 3.71 -4.51
N GLN A 133 9.85 3.10 -3.80
CA GLN A 133 9.60 2.38 -2.55
C GLN A 133 10.41 3.02 -1.42
N LEU A 134 9.85 2.96 -0.23
CA LEU A 134 10.31 3.73 0.93
C LEU A 134 10.48 2.82 2.13
N THR A 135 11.47 3.13 2.96
CA THR A 135 11.57 2.58 4.32
C THR A 135 12.14 3.62 5.27
N THR A 136 11.69 3.59 6.51
CA THR A 136 12.20 4.46 7.57
C THR A 136 13.18 3.69 8.45
N ILE A 137 14.32 4.29 8.77
CA ILE A 137 15.27 3.77 9.73
C ILE A 137 15.84 4.92 10.56
N ASN A 138 15.86 4.79 11.87
CA ASN A 138 16.37 5.79 12.82
C ASN A 138 15.80 7.20 12.66
N GLY A 139 14.61 7.34 12.05
CA GLY A 139 13.99 8.62 11.76
C GLY A 139 14.30 9.20 10.38
N ASP A 140 15.20 8.58 9.62
CA ASP A 140 15.53 8.95 8.25
C ASP A 140 14.77 8.10 7.25
N LEU A 141 14.56 8.62 6.04
CA LEU A 141 13.83 7.94 4.97
C LEU A 141 14.77 7.49 3.86
N VAL A 142 14.78 6.21 3.55
CA VAL A 142 15.50 5.66 2.40
C VAL A 142 14.53 5.44 1.25
N VAL A 143 14.92 5.89 0.06
CA VAL A 143 14.10 5.86 -1.17
C VAL A 143 14.84 5.09 -2.25
N VAL A 144 14.13 4.16 -2.89
CA VAL A 144 14.62 3.38 -4.02
C VAL A 144 13.59 3.32 -5.14
N SER A 145 14.06 3.20 -6.36
CA SER A 145 13.23 2.98 -7.54
C SER A 145 14.07 2.43 -8.68
N ALA A 146 13.45 1.71 -9.61
CA ALA A 146 14.14 1.17 -10.78
C ALA A 146 14.85 2.22 -11.65
N GLY A 147 14.33 3.44 -11.67
CA GLY A 147 14.85 4.54 -12.50
C GLY A 147 15.66 5.59 -11.73
N LEU A 148 15.92 5.38 -10.45
CA LEU A 148 16.60 6.37 -9.60
C LEU A 148 17.86 5.77 -8.98
N GLU A 149 18.91 6.58 -8.85
CA GLU A 149 19.96 6.30 -7.90
C GLU A 149 19.36 6.31 -6.48
N PRO A 150 19.57 5.25 -5.68
CA PRO A 150 19.06 5.20 -4.32
C PRO A 150 19.57 6.37 -3.49
N PHE A 151 18.70 6.97 -2.69
CA PHE A 151 19.04 8.12 -1.87
C PHE A 151 18.32 8.06 -0.52
N TYR A 152 18.78 8.86 0.42
CA TYR A 152 18.10 9.03 1.70
C TYR A 152 17.72 10.48 1.95
N ILE A 153 16.75 10.69 2.82
CA ILE A 153 16.24 11.99 3.22
C ILE A 153 16.35 12.08 4.73
N THR A 154 16.94 13.16 5.21
CA THR A 154 17.02 13.49 6.64
C THR A 154 16.20 14.76 6.93
N TYR A 155 15.73 14.86 8.15
CA TYR A 155 14.96 16.01 8.61
C TYR A 155 15.72 16.74 9.71
N ASP A 156 15.96 18.03 9.47
CA ASP A 156 16.51 18.94 10.48
C ASP A 156 15.36 19.59 11.25
N ARG A 157 15.28 19.24 12.53
CA ARG A 157 14.22 19.75 13.41
C ARG A 157 14.36 21.24 13.72
N ASP A 158 15.59 21.73 13.86
CA ASP A 158 15.85 23.11 14.28
C ASP A 158 15.57 24.09 13.14
N LEU A 159 15.90 23.68 11.92
CA LEU A 159 15.65 24.46 10.71
C LEU A 159 14.29 24.15 10.06
N ASP A 160 13.63 23.07 10.49
CA ASP A 160 12.40 22.54 9.89
C ASP A 160 12.54 22.37 8.37
N THR A 161 13.61 21.69 7.95
CA THR A 161 13.95 21.45 6.56
C THR A 161 14.33 19.98 6.34
N ILE A 162 14.21 19.54 5.09
CA ILE A 162 14.68 18.24 4.66
C ILE A 162 15.94 18.38 3.81
N SER A 163 16.83 17.42 3.92
CA SER A 163 18.01 17.30 3.04
C SER A 163 18.04 15.93 2.38
N THR A 164 18.60 15.85 1.19
CA THR A 164 18.64 14.64 0.38
C THR A 164 20.07 14.32 -0.03
N GLN A 165 20.45 13.03 0.00
CA GLN A 165 21.77 12.60 -0.42
C GLN A 165 21.70 11.22 -1.09
N ALA A 166 22.43 11.05 -2.20
CA ALA A 166 22.57 9.76 -2.87
C ALA A 166 23.36 8.77 -2.01
N ILE A 167 23.00 7.48 -2.09
CA ILE A 167 23.68 6.41 -1.39
C ILE A 167 24.72 5.78 -2.33
N SER A 168 25.98 5.79 -1.92
CA SER A 168 27.04 5.07 -2.61
C SER A 168 27.13 3.64 -2.10
N PHE A 169 26.79 2.68 -2.97
CA PHE A 169 26.80 1.26 -2.60
C PHE A 169 28.18 0.64 -2.79
N LYS A 170 28.72 0.16 -1.71
CA LYS A 170 30.01 -0.54 -1.71
C LYS A 170 29.80 -1.99 -1.32
N THR A 171 30.36 -2.87 -2.12
CA THR A 171 30.34 -4.33 -1.88
C THR A 171 31.73 -4.90 -2.08
N ARG A 172 31.96 -6.08 -1.49
CA ARG A 172 33.16 -6.85 -1.76
C ARG A 172 33.06 -7.48 -3.13
N ASP A 173 34.08 -7.32 -3.95
CA ASP A 173 34.13 -7.93 -5.29
C ASP A 173 34.75 -9.32 -5.23
N PHE A 174 33.90 -10.34 -5.00
CA PHE A 174 34.32 -11.74 -4.96
C PHE A 174 34.77 -12.32 -6.31
N GLU A 175 34.51 -11.62 -7.40
CA GLU A 175 34.91 -12.06 -8.75
C GLU A 175 36.31 -11.60 -9.09
N TRP A 176 36.74 -10.51 -8.49
CA TRP A 176 38.05 -9.97 -8.69
C TRP A 176 38.91 -10.30 -7.46
N GLN A 177 39.43 -11.51 -7.45
CA GLN A 177 40.35 -11.97 -6.46
C GLN A 177 41.76 -11.65 -6.91
N GLY A 178 42.63 -11.31 -5.98
CA GLY A 178 44.05 -11.43 -6.22
C GLY A 178 44.32 -12.94 -6.49
N ASP A 179 44.73 -13.27 -7.67
CA ASP A 179 45.03 -14.65 -8.01
C ASP A 179 46.29 -15.10 -7.25
N THR A 180 46.07 -15.93 -6.26
CA THR A 180 47.17 -16.43 -5.41
C THR A 180 48.20 -17.22 -6.16
N GLU A 181 47.84 -17.85 -7.30
CA GLU A 181 48.81 -18.62 -8.11
C GLU A 181 49.74 -17.72 -8.90
N THR A 182 49.27 -16.51 -9.25
CA THR A 182 50.04 -15.54 -10.03
C THR A 182 50.66 -14.43 -9.19
N TYR A 183 50.30 -14.37 -7.92
CA TYR A 183 50.83 -13.39 -6.98
C TYR A 183 52.17 -13.80 -6.43
N SER A 184 53.19 -13.66 -7.22
CA SER A 184 54.55 -13.86 -6.78
C SER A 184 55.33 -12.55 -6.93
N GLU A 185 56.32 -12.41 -6.12
CA GLU A 185 57.27 -11.32 -6.18
C GLU A 185 57.77 -11.13 -7.63
N GLY A 186 57.65 -9.94 -8.15
CA GLY A 186 58.11 -9.60 -9.49
C GLY A 186 57.27 -10.12 -10.63
N VAL A 187 56.05 -10.64 -10.37
CA VAL A 187 55.12 -11.09 -11.41
C VAL A 187 53.80 -10.35 -11.26
N ALA A 188 53.45 -9.60 -12.29
CA ALA A 188 52.17 -8.94 -12.31
C ALA A 188 51.02 -9.95 -12.44
N SER A 189 50.04 -9.88 -11.56
CA SER A 189 48.85 -10.68 -11.66
C SER A 189 47.97 -10.18 -12.81
N PRO A 190 47.43 -11.04 -13.68
CA PRO A 190 46.55 -10.65 -14.73
C PRO A 190 45.26 -9.93 -14.24
N SER A 191 44.81 -10.30 -13.06
CA SER A 191 43.61 -9.71 -12.45
C SER A 191 43.92 -8.45 -11.67
N ALA A 192 45.10 -8.32 -11.11
CA ALA A 192 45.51 -7.19 -10.32
C ALA A 192 46.61 -6.39 -10.97
N GLU A 193 47.28 -6.95 -11.98
CA GLU A 193 48.45 -6.33 -12.68
C GLU A 193 49.42 -5.63 -11.73
N ARG A 194 49.75 -6.31 -10.61
CA ARG A 194 50.45 -5.72 -9.50
C ARG A 194 51.74 -6.43 -9.26
N GLU A 195 52.68 -5.64 -8.97
CA GLU A 195 54.01 -6.08 -8.63
C GLU A 195 54.37 -5.54 -7.24
N TYR A 196 54.76 -6.45 -6.35
CA TYR A 196 55.23 -6.07 -5.04
C TYR A 196 56.73 -5.92 -5.04
N ASP A 197 57.20 -4.73 -4.67
CA ASP A 197 58.63 -4.45 -4.56
C ASP A 197 59.11 -4.65 -3.14
N THR A 198 59.78 -5.77 -2.93
CA THR A 198 60.39 -6.12 -1.64
C THR A 198 61.51 -5.18 -1.22
N ALA A 199 62.22 -4.55 -2.16
CA ALA A 199 63.33 -3.68 -1.84
C ALA A 199 62.87 -2.36 -1.17
N ASN A 200 61.68 -1.90 -1.52
CA ASN A 200 61.07 -0.71 -0.95
C ASN A 200 59.92 -1.04 0.02
N ALA A 201 59.68 -2.31 0.32
CA ALA A 201 58.60 -2.80 1.16
C ALA A 201 57.22 -2.19 0.78
N GLY A 202 56.97 -2.07 -0.52
CA GLY A 202 55.71 -1.50 -1.02
C GLY A 202 55.52 -1.72 -2.52
N TRP A 203 54.41 -1.24 -3.01
CA TRP A 203 54.12 -1.21 -4.45
C TRP A 203 54.98 -0.16 -5.13
N THR A 204 55.79 -0.59 -6.03
CA THR A 204 56.51 0.28 -6.94
C THR A 204 56.28 -0.22 -8.37
N GLY A 205 56.52 0.64 -9.31
CA GLY A 205 56.23 0.35 -10.71
C GLY A 205 54.88 0.85 -11.16
N ASP A 206 54.78 1.06 -12.46
CA ASP A 206 53.64 1.73 -13.05
C ASP A 206 52.32 0.96 -12.85
N GLN A 207 52.37 -0.37 -12.91
CA GLN A 207 51.18 -1.19 -12.79
C GLN A 207 50.63 -1.21 -11.37
N GLY A 208 51.49 -1.37 -10.38
CA GLY A 208 51.08 -1.36 -8.99
C GLY A 208 50.52 -0.01 -8.55
N SER A 209 51.18 1.06 -8.95
CA SER A 209 50.73 2.42 -8.66
C SER A 209 49.38 2.71 -9.29
N ALA A 210 49.18 2.33 -10.55
CA ALA A 210 47.93 2.54 -11.25
C ALA A 210 46.77 1.72 -10.66
N ALA A 211 47.04 0.46 -10.25
CA ALA A 211 46.06 -0.38 -9.59
C ALA A 211 45.60 0.20 -8.25
N LEU A 212 46.54 0.65 -7.46
CA LEU A 212 46.24 1.26 -6.17
C LEU A 212 45.45 2.55 -6.36
N THR A 213 45.84 3.40 -7.33
CA THR A 213 45.12 4.63 -7.64
C THR A 213 43.72 4.33 -8.11
N ALA A 214 43.51 3.34 -8.96
CA ALA A 214 42.20 2.92 -9.43
C ALA A 214 41.32 2.43 -8.27
N TYR A 215 41.87 1.63 -7.36
CA TYR A 215 41.20 1.17 -6.17
C TYR A 215 40.81 2.35 -5.23
N GLU A 216 41.75 3.22 -4.93
CA GLU A 216 41.55 4.40 -4.09
C GLU A 216 40.52 5.35 -4.71
N THR A 217 40.52 5.52 -6.04
CA THR A 217 39.54 6.32 -6.74
C THR A 217 38.15 5.71 -6.65
N ALA A 218 38.05 4.39 -6.87
CA ALA A 218 36.78 3.68 -6.82
C ALA A 218 36.19 3.58 -5.38
N ASN A 219 37.07 3.64 -4.38
CA ASN A 219 36.71 3.50 -2.98
C ASN A 219 37.20 4.68 -2.12
N SER A 220 37.04 5.90 -2.62
CA SER A 220 37.56 7.14 -1.97
C SER A 220 37.11 7.32 -0.52
N GLU A 221 36.02 6.68 -0.13
CA GLU A 221 35.51 6.72 1.23
C GLU A 221 35.69 5.39 1.98
N TYR A 222 35.97 4.26 1.28
CA TYR A 222 35.95 2.92 1.86
C TYR A 222 36.91 1.94 1.22
N PRO A 223 37.63 1.23 2.06
CA PRO A 223 37.76 1.52 3.47
C PRO A 223 38.53 2.83 3.66
N PRO A 224 38.25 3.60 4.73
CA PRO A 224 39.01 4.80 4.99
C PRO A 224 40.49 4.48 5.16
N LEU A 225 41.36 5.44 4.90
CA LEU A 225 42.82 5.27 5.04
C LEU A 225 43.26 4.75 6.44
N THR A 226 42.40 4.92 7.45
CA THR A 226 42.57 4.40 8.80
C THR A 226 42.13 2.93 8.96
N HIS A 227 41.52 2.33 7.90
CA HIS A 227 41.15 0.92 7.97
C HIS A 227 42.36 0.03 8.14
N PRO A 228 42.24 -1.14 8.82
CA PRO A 228 43.36 -2.07 9.02
C PRO A 228 44.08 -2.44 7.74
N TRP A 229 43.47 -2.41 6.59
CA TRP A 229 44.12 -2.61 5.30
C TRP A 229 45.20 -1.58 4.98
N TYR A 230 45.01 -0.37 5.47
CA TYR A 230 45.96 0.74 5.25
C TYR A 230 46.84 0.98 6.45
N SER A 231 46.67 0.21 7.54
CA SER A 231 47.41 0.42 8.78
C SER A 231 48.92 0.16 8.63
N GLY A 232 49.31 -0.54 7.57
CA GLY A 232 50.68 -0.79 7.25
C GLY A 232 51.37 0.22 6.36
N LYS A 233 50.67 1.28 5.93
CA LYS A 233 51.31 2.35 5.17
C LYS A 233 52.30 3.10 6.04
N ASP A 234 53.51 3.26 5.51
CA ASP A 234 54.52 4.13 6.11
C ASP A 234 54.24 5.62 5.86
N ALA A 235 55.09 6.52 6.35
CA ALA A 235 54.93 7.96 6.18
C ALA A 235 55.00 8.41 4.72
N ASP A 236 55.54 7.58 3.84
CA ASP A 236 55.70 7.82 2.41
C ASP A 236 54.49 7.23 1.60
N GLY A 237 53.56 6.55 2.28
CA GLY A 237 52.38 5.99 1.68
C GLY A 237 52.51 4.57 1.13
N ASN A 238 53.64 3.91 1.38
CA ASN A 238 53.89 2.53 0.94
C ASN A 238 53.37 1.52 1.97
N PHE A 239 52.89 0.37 1.47
CA PHE A 239 52.48 -0.71 2.35
C PHE A 239 53.67 -1.60 2.73
N SER A 240 53.61 -2.15 3.95
CA SER A 240 54.52 -3.22 4.32
C SER A 240 54.15 -4.53 3.60
N GLU A 241 55.17 -5.42 3.45
CA GLU A 241 54.96 -6.74 2.87
C GLU A 241 53.85 -7.52 3.60
N ALA A 242 53.78 -7.41 4.92
CA ALA A 242 52.79 -8.10 5.73
C ALA A 242 51.36 -7.61 5.42
N GLU A 243 51.18 -6.33 5.17
CA GLU A 243 49.85 -5.78 4.85
C GLU A 243 49.41 -6.15 3.41
N TRP A 244 50.33 -6.10 2.45
CA TRP A 244 50.05 -6.57 1.12
C TRP A 244 49.71 -8.06 1.06
N SER A 245 50.41 -8.88 1.83
CA SER A 245 50.11 -10.29 1.88
C SER A 245 48.72 -10.58 2.48
N LYS A 246 48.21 -9.74 3.33
CA LYS A 246 46.81 -9.82 3.78
C LYS A 246 45.79 -9.44 2.69
N ILE A 247 46.09 -8.40 1.92
CA ILE A 247 45.17 -7.85 0.93
C ILE A 247 45.16 -8.69 -0.34
N PHE A 248 46.31 -9.13 -0.80
CA PHE A 248 46.46 -9.76 -2.11
C PHE A 248 46.88 -11.20 -2.04
N ALA A 249 46.82 -11.82 -0.88
CA ALA A 249 47.16 -13.22 -0.68
C ALA A 249 48.42 -13.64 -1.42
N GLY A 250 49.56 -13.34 -0.86
CA GLY A 250 50.82 -13.91 -1.36
C GLY A 250 50.81 -15.43 -1.27
N THR A 251 51.81 -16.08 -1.84
CA THR A 251 51.96 -17.54 -1.91
C THR A 251 51.84 -18.29 -0.59
N THR A 252 51.81 -17.57 0.54
CA THR A 252 51.72 -18.11 1.88
C THR A 252 50.35 -17.89 2.54
N LEU A 253 49.47 -17.13 1.95
CA LEU A 253 48.14 -16.86 2.47
C LEU A 253 47.09 -17.46 1.54
N THR A 254 46.28 -18.31 2.08
CA THR A 254 45.15 -18.93 1.37
C THR A 254 43.95 -18.05 1.24
N GLY A 255 43.93 -16.91 1.91
CA GLY A 255 42.84 -15.94 1.83
C GLY A 255 43.03 -14.99 0.64
N ASN A 256 42.09 -14.94 -0.22
CA ASN A 256 42.11 -14.08 -1.39
C ASN A 256 41.62 -12.68 -1.04
N GLY A 257 42.45 -11.68 -1.26
CA GLY A 257 42.06 -10.31 -1.08
C GLY A 257 40.96 -9.93 -2.09
N HIS A 258 39.82 -9.54 -1.58
CA HIS A 258 38.76 -9.03 -2.41
C HIS A 258 38.66 -7.53 -2.27
N PHE A 259 38.55 -6.83 -3.38
CA PHE A 259 38.42 -5.39 -3.35
C PHE A 259 37.01 -4.96 -2.98
N ILE A 260 36.91 -3.85 -2.26
CA ILE A 260 35.67 -3.18 -2.01
C ILE A 260 35.48 -2.16 -3.14
N LEU A 261 34.48 -2.39 -3.96
CA LEU A 261 34.18 -1.59 -5.14
C LEU A 261 32.77 -1.05 -5.07
N ASP A 262 32.55 -0.01 -5.89
CA ASP A 262 31.18 0.44 -6.16
C ASP A 262 30.37 -0.68 -6.79
N PHE A 263 29.19 -0.93 -6.26
CA PHE A 263 28.38 -2.06 -6.73
C PHE A 263 27.82 -1.83 -8.14
N PHE A 264 27.41 -0.59 -8.44
CA PHE A 264 26.77 -0.29 -9.71
C PHE A 264 27.78 -0.05 -10.84
N ASN A 265 28.95 0.39 -10.49
CA ASN A 265 29.99 0.72 -11.48
C ASN A 265 31.35 0.21 -10.99
N LYS A 266 31.59 -1.08 -11.16
CA LYS A 266 32.86 -1.71 -10.80
C LYS A 266 33.94 -1.34 -11.80
N VAL A 267 34.92 -0.58 -11.37
CA VAL A 267 36.09 -0.24 -12.16
C VAL A 267 37.22 -1.16 -11.71
N ARG A 268 37.66 -2.01 -12.64
CA ARG A 268 38.79 -2.93 -12.45
C ARG A 268 39.90 -2.54 -13.38
N GLU A 269 41.09 -2.45 -12.87
CA GLU A 269 42.26 -2.14 -13.68
C GLU A 269 42.56 -3.27 -14.67
N GLY A 270 42.89 -2.90 -15.90
CA GLY A 270 43.16 -3.86 -16.99
C GLY A 270 41.95 -4.64 -17.49
N LEU A 271 40.78 -4.46 -16.89
CA LEU A 271 39.52 -5.08 -17.28
C LEU A 271 38.51 -4.04 -17.75
N THR A 272 37.51 -4.50 -18.49
CA THR A 272 36.39 -3.66 -18.86
C THR A 272 35.58 -3.27 -17.62
N THR A 273 35.10 -2.03 -17.57
CA THR A 273 34.20 -1.58 -16.53
C THR A 273 32.91 -2.41 -16.58
N GLU A 274 32.55 -3.01 -15.45
CA GLU A 274 31.26 -3.66 -15.29
C GLU A 274 30.26 -2.65 -14.69
N THR A 275 29.17 -2.46 -15.41
CA THR A 275 28.09 -1.58 -14.99
C THR A 275 26.82 -2.39 -14.76
N GLU A 276 26.22 -2.25 -13.59
CA GLU A 276 24.88 -2.76 -13.33
C GLU A 276 23.86 -1.75 -13.86
N ASN A 277 23.09 -2.18 -14.88
CA ASN A 277 22.13 -1.31 -15.58
C ASN A 277 20.78 -1.23 -14.90
N SER A 278 20.59 -1.89 -13.78
CA SER A 278 19.35 -1.83 -12.98
C SER A 278 19.59 -1.13 -11.65
N ARG A 279 18.51 -0.69 -11.03
CA ARG A 279 18.52 -0.11 -9.69
C ARG A 279 17.55 -0.86 -8.80
N PHE A 280 17.72 -0.73 -7.49
CA PHE A 280 16.89 -1.43 -6.51
C PHE A 280 15.45 -0.98 -6.61
N GLN A 281 14.53 -1.95 -6.66
CA GLN A 281 13.09 -1.70 -6.68
C GLN A 281 12.44 -1.85 -5.31
N SER A 282 13.12 -2.44 -4.35
CA SER A 282 12.58 -2.68 -3.03
C SER A 282 13.59 -2.43 -1.93
N VAL A 283 13.09 -1.92 -0.81
CA VAL A 283 13.87 -1.58 0.37
C VAL A 283 13.08 -1.91 1.64
N ALA A 284 13.78 -2.37 2.68
CA ALA A 284 13.19 -2.57 4.01
C ALA A 284 14.23 -2.33 5.10
N ALA A 285 13.81 -1.77 6.22
CA ALA A 285 14.62 -1.65 7.44
C ALA A 285 14.39 -2.88 8.32
N PHE A 286 15.44 -3.62 8.61
CA PHE A 286 15.37 -4.83 9.42
C PHE A 286 16.59 -4.99 10.31
N SER A 287 16.37 -5.26 11.58
CA SER A 287 17.44 -5.49 12.57
C SER A 287 18.52 -4.39 12.59
N GLY A 288 18.13 -3.12 12.53
CA GLY A 288 19.05 -1.97 12.53
C GLY A 288 19.82 -1.77 11.22
N ARG A 289 19.41 -2.42 10.12
CA ARG A 289 20.06 -2.36 8.80
C ARG A 289 19.03 -2.00 7.73
N VAL A 290 19.52 -1.55 6.60
CA VAL A 290 18.69 -1.39 5.38
C VAL A 290 19.02 -2.53 4.42
N PHE A 291 17.97 -3.19 3.94
CA PHE A 291 18.02 -4.26 2.95
C PHE A 291 17.53 -3.74 1.62
N TYR A 292 18.26 -4.02 0.55
CA TYR A 292 17.98 -3.57 -0.81
C TYR A 292 17.86 -4.75 -1.74
N ALA A 293 16.82 -4.78 -2.56
CA ALA A 293 16.57 -5.86 -3.52
C ALA A 293 15.84 -5.35 -4.78
N GLY A 294 15.63 -6.27 -5.72
CA GLY A 294 14.84 -5.99 -6.91
C GLY A 294 15.66 -5.48 -8.08
N LEU A 295 16.88 -5.95 -8.23
CA LEU A 295 17.65 -5.77 -9.45
C LEU A 295 17.05 -6.64 -10.57
N THR A 296 17.03 -6.12 -11.80
CA THR A 296 16.43 -6.80 -12.94
C THR A 296 17.44 -7.58 -13.81
N SER A 297 18.74 -7.35 -13.58
CA SER A 297 19.77 -8.10 -14.28
C SER A 297 19.73 -9.58 -13.94
N ALA A 298 19.91 -10.46 -14.92
CA ALA A 298 19.86 -11.90 -14.72
C ALA A 298 20.87 -12.40 -13.65
N LYS A 299 22.01 -11.73 -13.53
CA LYS A 299 23.07 -12.05 -12.56
C LYS A 299 22.67 -11.68 -11.13
N ASN A 300 21.92 -10.58 -10.96
CA ASN A 300 21.67 -9.98 -9.64
C ASN A 300 20.20 -10.03 -9.19
N SER A 301 19.31 -10.61 -10.00
CA SER A 301 17.85 -10.60 -9.73
C SER A 301 17.46 -11.23 -8.38
N GLY A 302 18.20 -12.23 -7.92
CA GLY A 302 18.00 -12.87 -6.62
C GLY A 302 18.91 -12.35 -5.51
N ARG A 303 19.68 -11.28 -5.74
CA ARG A 303 20.57 -10.71 -4.74
C ARG A 303 19.88 -9.67 -3.88
N ILE A 304 20.17 -9.71 -2.60
CA ILE A 304 19.74 -8.76 -1.59
C ILE A 304 20.99 -8.21 -0.94
N LEU A 305 21.20 -6.91 -1.06
CA LEU A 305 22.27 -6.23 -0.34
C LEU A 305 21.74 -5.77 1.01
N PHE A 306 22.55 -5.86 2.05
CA PHE A 306 22.21 -5.29 3.35
C PHE A 306 23.37 -4.49 3.92
N SER A 307 23.04 -3.34 4.50
CA SER A 307 24.03 -2.47 5.11
C SER A 307 24.60 -3.07 6.39
N LYS A 308 25.71 -2.57 6.85
CA LYS A 308 26.10 -2.77 8.25
C LYS A 308 25.01 -2.26 9.19
N GLN A 309 25.04 -2.65 10.45
CA GLN A 309 24.15 -2.07 11.46
C GLN A 309 24.41 -0.55 11.56
N LEU A 310 23.34 0.25 11.40
CA LEU A 310 23.47 1.69 11.20
C LEU A 310 23.47 2.45 12.51
N ASP A 311 24.54 3.18 12.74
CA ASP A 311 24.60 4.27 13.71
C ASP A 311 24.27 5.60 13.01
N ASN A 312 24.66 5.73 11.74
CA ASN A 312 24.38 6.91 10.91
C ASN A 312 23.88 6.47 9.53
N ILE A 313 22.91 7.17 8.99
CA ILE A 313 22.31 6.87 7.68
C ILE A 313 23.32 6.99 6.51
N SER A 314 24.36 7.80 6.64
CA SER A 314 25.42 7.91 5.63
C SER A 314 26.14 6.60 5.35
N GLU A 315 26.05 5.63 6.27
CA GLU A 315 26.64 4.30 6.13
C GLU A 315 25.70 3.27 5.49
N ALA A 316 24.51 3.70 5.04
CA ALA A 316 23.49 2.82 4.47
C ALA A 316 23.95 2.06 3.21
N GLY A 317 24.98 2.55 2.53
CA GLY A 317 25.58 1.88 1.38
C GLY A 317 26.72 0.92 1.67
N ARG A 318 27.13 0.75 2.95
CA ARG A 318 28.20 -0.19 3.34
C ARG A 318 27.67 -1.62 3.41
N CYS A 319 27.68 -2.31 2.28
CA CYS A 319 27.16 -3.66 2.14
C CYS A 319 28.29 -4.68 2.04
N TYR A 320 29.23 -4.62 2.97
CA TYR A 320 30.39 -5.49 3.00
C TYR A 320 30.91 -5.73 4.42
N GLN A 321 31.72 -6.75 4.55
CA GLN A 321 32.48 -7.11 5.74
C GLN A 321 33.58 -6.07 5.97
N GLN A 322 33.63 -5.48 7.14
CA GLN A 322 34.54 -4.36 7.41
C GLN A 322 35.87 -4.76 8.05
N ASN A 323 35.90 -5.83 8.88
CA ASN A 323 37.04 -6.09 9.71
C ASN A 323 38.12 -6.98 9.10
N ASP A 324 37.75 -7.94 8.27
CA ASP A 324 38.69 -8.72 7.49
C ASP A 324 38.25 -8.82 6.03
N PRO A 325 38.68 -7.88 5.21
CA PRO A 325 38.30 -7.86 3.80
C PRO A 325 38.99 -8.98 2.99
N THR A 326 39.95 -9.67 3.54
CA THR A 326 40.60 -10.78 2.86
C THR A 326 39.91 -12.11 3.13
N SER A 327 39.08 -12.20 4.16
CA SER A 327 38.45 -13.45 4.55
C SER A 327 37.19 -13.73 3.70
N GLU A 328 37.02 -14.98 3.33
CA GLU A 328 35.84 -15.54 2.71
C GLU A 328 34.97 -16.32 3.72
N ASP A 329 35.51 -16.60 4.89
CA ASP A 329 34.86 -17.38 5.93
C ASP A 329 33.84 -16.51 6.69
N PHE A 330 32.66 -17.07 6.92
CA PHE A 330 31.64 -16.45 7.79
C PHE A 330 32.12 -16.28 9.24
N SER A 331 33.13 -17.04 9.65
CA SER A 331 33.71 -16.93 10.98
C SER A 331 34.41 -15.60 11.26
N ASP A 332 34.81 -14.91 10.21
CA ASP A 332 35.53 -13.63 10.30
C ASP A 332 34.61 -12.41 10.16
N LEU A 333 33.33 -12.66 9.87
CA LEU A 333 32.31 -11.62 9.87
C LEU A 333 31.96 -11.24 11.31
N LEU A 334 31.72 -9.97 11.51
CA LEU A 334 31.04 -9.50 12.72
C LEU A 334 29.53 -9.54 12.54
N ASP A 335 28.84 -9.77 13.62
CA ASP A 335 27.39 -9.76 13.67
C ASP A 335 26.79 -8.44 13.14
N THR A 336 27.55 -7.36 13.23
CA THR A 336 27.16 -5.99 12.83
C THR A 336 27.51 -5.63 11.39
N ASP A 337 28.28 -6.45 10.68
CA ASP A 337 28.72 -6.17 9.31
C ASP A 337 27.57 -6.15 8.30
N GLY A 338 27.80 -5.52 7.15
CA GLY A 338 26.96 -5.59 5.96
C GLY A 338 27.33 -6.79 5.09
N GLY A 339 26.56 -7.01 4.04
CA GLY A 339 26.84 -8.10 3.11
C GLY A 339 25.83 -8.26 1.99
N VAL A 340 25.89 -9.41 1.33
CA VAL A 340 25.04 -9.78 0.21
C VAL A 340 24.45 -11.16 0.46
N ILE A 341 23.14 -11.26 0.36
CA ILE A 341 22.41 -12.53 0.40
C ILE A 341 22.02 -12.90 -1.03
N LEU A 342 22.29 -14.14 -1.42
CA LEU A 342 21.87 -14.69 -2.69
C LEU A 342 20.77 -15.71 -2.48
N ILE A 343 19.63 -15.52 -3.14
CA ILE A 343 18.57 -16.50 -3.26
C ILE A 343 18.52 -16.96 -4.71
N PRO A 344 19.18 -18.07 -5.06
CA PRO A 344 19.39 -18.47 -6.46
C PRO A 344 18.07 -18.70 -7.23
N ASP A 345 17.04 -19.17 -6.50
CA ASP A 345 15.75 -19.50 -7.08
C ASP A 345 14.79 -18.31 -7.16
N ALA A 346 15.12 -17.17 -6.55
CA ALA A 346 14.27 -15.99 -6.61
C ALA A 346 14.48 -15.21 -7.91
N THR A 347 13.41 -14.96 -8.62
CA THR A 347 13.42 -14.19 -9.86
C THR A 347 12.70 -12.86 -9.63
N ASN A 348 13.39 -11.76 -9.89
CA ASN A 348 12.79 -10.43 -9.89
C ASN A 348 12.07 -10.11 -8.55
N ILE A 349 12.86 -9.87 -7.52
CA ILE A 349 12.34 -9.52 -6.19
C ILE A 349 11.60 -8.17 -6.30
N ARG A 350 10.31 -8.17 -5.96
CA ARG A 350 9.43 -7.00 -6.09
C ARG A 350 9.21 -6.25 -4.78
N LYS A 351 9.18 -6.98 -3.65
CA LYS A 351 8.87 -6.37 -2.35
C LYS A 351 9.62 -7.06 -1.22
N LEU A 352 10.19 -6.26 -0.35
CA LEU A 352 10.67 -6.67 0.96
C LEU A 352 9.67 -6.20 2.01
N HIS A 353 9.37 -7.04 2.98
CA HIS A 353 8.50 -6.71 4.11
C HIS A 353 9.00 -7.33 5.40
N VAL A 354 8.96 -6.57 6.47
CA VAL A 354 9.37 -7.03 7.80
C VAL A 354 8.15 -7.27 8.67
N PHE A 355 8.09 -8.46 9.24
CA PHE A 355 7.09 -8.79 10.25
C PHE A 355 7.76 -9.49 11.44
N GLY A 356 7.65 -8.88 12.59
CA GLY A 356 8.33 -9.35 13.80
C GLY A 356 9.85 -9.39 13.61
N SER A 357 10.45 -10.56 13.80
CA SER A 357 11.88 -10.82 13.65
C SER A 357 12.25 -11.45 12.30
N THR A 358 11.38 -11.32 11.30
CA THR A 358 11.55 -12.00 10.02
C THR A 358 11.44 -11.01 8.87
N LEU A 359 12.31 -11.13 7.88
CA LEU A 359 12.24 -10.43 6.62
C LEU A 359 11.64 -11.35 5.56
N PHE A 360 10.54 -10.93 4.97
CA PHE A 360 9.89 -11.61 3.85
C PHE A 360 10.33 -11.01 2.53
N VAL A 361 10.65 -11.89 1.59
CA VAL A 361 11.12 -11.55 0.25
C VAL A 361 10.08 -12.02 -0.75
N PHE A 362 9.37 -11.10 -1.35
CA PHE A 362 8.36 -11.36 -2.37
C PHE A 362 8.98 -11.18 -3.75
N ALA A 363 9.10 -12.27 -4.49
CA ALA A 363 9.53 -12.28 -5.88
C ALA A 363 8.36 -12.65 -6.82
N GLU A 364 8.57 -12.63 -8.11
CA GLU A 364 7.55 -13.03 -9.09
C GLU A 364 7.19 -14.51 -8.98
N ASN A 365 8.15 -15.35 -8.63
CA ASN A 365 8.01 -16.81 -8.64
C ASN A 365 7.90 -17.41 -7.25
N GLY A 366 7.72 -16.63 -6.20
CA GLY A 366 7.54 -17.14 -4.86
C GLY A 366 7.79 -16.16 -3.74
N VAL A 367 7.67 -16.65 -2.52
CA VAL A 367 7.93 -15.89 -1.29
C VAL A 367 8.93 -16.65 -0.44
N TRP A 368 9.97 -15.96 0.02
CA TRP A 368 10.98 -16.48 0.93
C TRP A 368 10.95 -15.74 2.25
N GLN A 369 11.45 -16.40 3.25
CA GLN A 369 11.60 -15.89 4.61
C GLN A 369 13.09 -15.91 4.96
N ILE A 370 13.59 -14.79 5.47
CA ILE A 370 14.92 -14.68 6.06
C ILE A 370 14.73 -14.42 7.55
N SER A 371 15.23 -15.31 8.39
CA SER A 371 15.15 -15.19 9.84
C SER A 371 16.52 -15.40 10.46
N GLY A 372 16.79 -14.65 11.51
CA GLY A 372 17.98 -14.87 12.34
C GLY A 372 17.79 -16.03 13.32
N VAL A 373 18.88 -16.48 13.90
CA VAL A 373 18.85 -17.42 15.02
C VAL A 373 18.46 -16.65 16.28
N ASP A 374 17.67 -17.26 17.14
CA ASP A 374 17.11 -16.62 18.34
C ASP A 374 16.29 -15.34 18.06
N ASN A 375 15.67 -15.27 16.90
CA ASN A 375 14.87 -14.12 16.44
C ASN A 375 15.67 -12.82 16.24
N VAL A 376 16.98 -12.88 16.11
CA VAL A 376 17.82 -11.72 15.81
C VAL A 376 18.63 -12.02 14.55
N PHE A 377 18.50 -11.16 13.52
CA PHE A 377 19.33 -11.26 12.32
C PHE A 377 20.77 -10.83 12.64
N ARG A 378 21.72 -11.69 12.29
CA ARG A 378 23.16 -11.43 12.35
C ARG A 378 23.76 -11.69 10.98
N ALA A 379 24.76 -10.92 10.60
CA ALA A 379 25.45 -11.15 9.33
C ALA A 379 26.11 -12.54 9.27
N THR A 380 26.49 -13.05 10.42
CA THR A 380 27.16 -14.37 10.62
C THR A 380 26.19 -15.55 10.62
N GLU A 381 24.91 -15.30 10.98
CA GLU A 381 23.99 -16.40 11.24
C GLU A 381 22.54 -16.04 10.88
N TYR A 382 22.05 -16.60 9.80
CA TYR A 382 20.67 -16.47 9.35
C TYR A 382 20.23 -17.68 8.55
N SER A 383 18.93 -17.88 8.41
CA SER A 383 18.36 -18.95 7.61
C SER A 383 17.47 -18.39 6.52
N ILE A 384 17.46 -19.06 5.37
CA ILE A 384 16.60 -18.72 4.24
C ILE A 384 15.70 -19.93 3.98
N SER A 385 14.41 -19.71 3.90
CA SER A 385 13.46 -20.77 3.54
C SER A 385 12.38 -20.23 2.59
N ARG A 386 12.02 -21.03 1.60
CA ARG A 386 10.89 -20.74 0.71
C ARG A 386 9.59 -21.11 1.42
N ILE A 387 8.62 -20.19 1.41
CA ILE A 387 7.33 -20.36 2.08
C ILE A 387 6.24 -20.70 1.06
N SER A 388 6.24 -20.00 -0.08
CA SER A 388 5.22 -20.14 -1.11
C SER A 388 5.86 -20.16 -2.49
N GLU A 389 5.22 -20.90 -3.40
CA GLU A 389 5.53 -20.85 -4.84
C GLU A 389 4.78 -19.74 -5.57
N ILE A 390 3.90 -19.06 -4.86
CA ILE A 390 3.07 -17.99 -5.43
C ILE A 390 3.68 -16.66 -5.02
N GLY A 391 4.16 -15.92 -6.00
CA GLY A 391 4.80 -14.63 -5.82
C GLY A 391 3.85 -13.45 -5.93
N ILE A 392 4.43 -12.26 -5.99
CA ILE A 392 3.76 -10.99 -6.21
C ILE A 392 4.11 -10.45 -7.59
N GLU A 393 3.12 -9.94 -8.31
CA GLU A 393 3.34 -9.33 -9.61
C GLU A 393 3.52 -7.81 -9.51
N ASN A 394 2.60 -7.16 -8.83
CA ASN A 394 2.63 -5.71 -8.62
C ASN A 394 2.86 -5.38 -7.13
N PRO A 395 3.99 -4.76 -6.76
CA PRO A 395 4.28 -4.41 -5.37
C PRO A 395 3.30 -3.42 -4.74
N GLN A 396 2.53 -2.67 -5.54
CA GLN A 396 1.51 -1.76 -5.02
C GLN A 396 0.21 -2.47 -4.58
N THR A 397 0.03 -3.74 -4.92
CA THR A 397 -1.08 -4.54 -4.39
C THR A 397 -0.82 -5.05 -2.99
N PHE A 398 0.43 -4.91 -2.54
CA PHE A 398 0.85 -5.30 -1.21
C PHE A 398 0.31 -4.35 -0.15
N VAL A 399 -0.27 -4.89 0.88
CA VAL A 399 -0.71 -4.16 2.06
C VAL A 399 -0.37 -4.95 3.33
N SER A 400 0.05 -4.24 4.36
CA SER A 400 0.27 -4.83 5.68
C SER A 400 -0.90 -4.51 6.59
N VAL A 401 -1.65 -5.53 7.00
CA VAL A 401 -2.77 -5.43 7.90
C VAL A 401 -2.33 -5.87 9.29
N GLU A 402 -2.11 -4.92 10.19
CA GLU A 402 -1.61 -5.19 11.54
C GLU A 402 -0.31 -6.03 11.55
N GLY A 403 0.53 -5.82 10.53
CA GLY A 403 1.76 -6.56 10.30
C GLY A 403 1.63 -7.76 9.35
N ILE A 404 0.47 -8.35 9.22
CA ILE A 404 0.23 -9.50 8.34
C ILE A 404 0.20 -9.03 6.88
N PRO A 405 1.03 -9.61 6.00
CA PRO A 405 1.06 -9.25 4.59
C PRO A 405 -0.15 -9.81 3.84
N MET A 406 -0.72 -8.97 2.97
CA MET A 406 -1.70 -9.36 1.96
C MET A 406 -1.26 -8.83 0.60
N TRP A 407 -1.41 -9.63 -0.45
CA TRP A 407 -0.99 -9.24 -1.80
C TRP A 407 -1.82 -9.92 -2.89
N TRP A 408 -1.81 -9.34 -4.07
CA TRP A 408 -2.35 -9.96 -5.27
C TRP A 408 -1.26 -10.73 -6.00
N SER A 409 -1.61 -11.94 -6.39
CA SER A 409 -0.86 -12.75 -7.35
C SER A 409 -1.63 -12.85 -8.67
N LYS A 410 -1.10 -13.58 -9.62
CA LYS A 410 -1.84 -13.95 -10.84
C LYS A 410 -3.09 -14.76 -10.54
N HIS A 411 -3.08 -15.52 -9.45
CA HIS A 411 -4.05 -16.57 -9.14
C HIS A 411 -5.00 -16.24 -7.99
N GLY A 412 -4.98 -15.04 -7.47
CA GLY A 412 -5.87 -14.64 -6.38
C GLY A 412 -5.24 -13.64 -5.41
N ILE A 413 -5.96 -13.41 -4.33
CA ILE A 413 -5.52 -12.59 -3.20
C ILE A 413 -5.04 -13.52 -2.11
N HIS A 414 -3.82 -13.28 -1.66
CA HIS A 414 -3.13 -14.12 -0.70
C HIS A 414 -2.82 -13.37 0.59
N THR A 415 -2.75 -14.11 1.67
CA THR A 415 -2.27 -13.66 2.98
C THR A 415 -1.36 -14.70 3.59
N MET A 416 -0.63 -14.31 4.64
CA MET A 416 0.17 -15.23 5.45
C MET A 416 -0.57 -15.55 6.74
N GLN A 417 -0.60 -16.82 7.08
CA GLN A 417 -0.89 -17.29 8.43
C GLN A 417 0.40 -17.75 9.08
N PHE A 418 0.60 -17.36 10.33
CA PHE A 418 1.77 -17.75 11.08
C PHE A 418 1.40 -18.88 12.06
N ASP A 419 2.11 -19.98 11.97
CA ASP A 419 2.02 -21.03 12.96
C ASP A 419 2.61 -20.54 14.29
N GLN A 420 1.80 -20.49 15.33
CA GLN A 420 2.21 -20.00 16.65
C GLN A 420 3.33 -20.83 17.30
N VAL A 421 3.51 -22.07 16.87
CA VAL A 421 4.50 -22.99 17.46
C VAL A 421 5.83 -22.92 16.71
N SER A 422 5.80 -22.95 15.39
CA SER A 422 7.01 -22.97 14.56
C SER A 422 7.46 -21.58 14.09
N GLY A 423 6.61 -20.56 14.20
CA GLY A 423 6.85 -19.22 13.65
C GLY A 423 6.93 -19.18 12.12
N LYS A 424 6.65 -20.32 11.45
CA LYS A 424 6.68 -20.38 9.98
C LYS A 424 5.43 -19.78 9.39
N GLY A 425 5.61 -18.95 8.38
CA GLY A 425 4.52 -18.46 7.56
C GLY A 425 3.97 -19.56 6.65
N GLN A 426 2.66 -19.64 6.53
CA GLN A 426 1.97 -20.45 5.55
C GLN A 426 1.07 -19.54 4.72
N GLU A 427 1.17 -19.65 3.42
CA GLU A 427 0.34 -18.89 2.49
C GLU A 427 -1.10 -19.43 2.48
N GLN A 428 -2.06 -18.50 2.42
CA GLN A 428 -3.49 -18.81 2.27
C GLN A 428 -4.09 -17.96 1.17
N ASN A 429 -4.78 -18.60 0.23
CA ASN A 429 -5.57 -17.91 -0.79
C ASN A 429 -6.95 -17.54 -0.23
N LEU A 430 -7.29 -16.25 -0.23
CA LEU A 430 -8.56 -15.72 0.28
C LEU A 430 -9.69 -15.78 -0.74
N THR A 431 -9.38 -15.81 -2.05
CA THR A 431 -10.38 -15.72 -3.12
C THR A 431 -10.95 -17.07 -3.57
N ILE A 432 -10.20 -18.15 -3.40
CA ILE A 432 -10.50 -19.45 -3.98
C ILE A 432 -11.89 -20.02 -3.63
N SER A 433 -12.39 -19.70 -2.45
CA SER A 433 -13.72 -20.16 -1.97
C SER A 433 -14.78 -19.06 -1.97
N THR A 434 -14.43 -17.86 -2.39
CA THR A 434 -15.30 -16.68 -2.30
C THR A 434 -15.55 -16.00 -3.64
N ILE A 435 -14.53 -15.37 -4.21
CA ILE A 435 -14.65 -14.50 -5.39
C ILE A 435 -13.63 -14.83 -6.50
N GLN A 436 -13.18 -16.07 -6.61
CA GLN A 436 -12.12 -16.42 -7.58
C GLN A 436 -12.52 -16.05 -9.02
N SER A 437 -13.72 -16.41 -9.45
CA SER A 437 -14.22 -16.11 -10.79
C SER A 437 -14.31 -14.60 -11.06
N PHE A 438 -14.68 -13.81 -10.04
CA PHE A 438 -14.65 -12.36 -10.13
C PHE A 438 -13.23 -11.83 -10.28
N PHE A 439 -12.29 -12.35 -9.49
CA PHE A 439 -10.88 -11.95 -9.56
C PHE A 439 -10.24 -12.33 -10.89
N ASP A 440 -10.54 -13.51 -11.42
CA ASP A 440 -10.01 -13.98 -12.72
C ASP A 440 -10.53 -13.14 -13.89
N ALA A 441 -11.74 -12.59 -13.77
CA ALA A 441 -12.32 -11.67 -14.75
C ALA A 441 -11.66 -10.29 -14.79
N ILE A 442 -10.87 -9.92 -13.77
CA ILE A 442 -10.12 -8.66 -13.77
C ILE A 442 -8.96 -8.79 -14.78
N ASP A 443 -8.88 -7.83 -15.69
CA ASP A 443 -7.84 -7.79 -16.72
C ASP A 443 -6.42 -7.72 -16.14
N GLY A 444 -5.45 -8.34 -16.78
CA GLY A 444 -4.05 -8.34 -16.34
C GLY A 444 -3.47 -6.94 -16.18
N ASN A 445 -3.72 -6.04 -17.15
CA ASN A 445 -3.26 -4.65 -17.04
C ASN A 445 -3.89 -3.91 -15.86
N ALA A 446 -5.12 -4.26 -15.48
CA ALA A 446 -5.76 -3.70 -14.29
C ALA A 446 -5.07 -4.16 -13.02
N LYS A 447 -4.66 -5.44 -12.95
CA LYS A 447 -3.89 -5.99 -11.83
C LYS A 447 -2.52 -5.32 -11.69
N ASP A 448 -1.84 -5.06 -12.81
CA ASP A 448 -0.53 -4.38 -12.84
C ASP A 448 -0.59 -2.91 -12.40
N ASN A 449 -1.74 -2.27 -12.54
CA ASN A 449 -1.95 -0.88 -12.15
C ASN A 449 -2.81 -0.72 -10.90
N CYS A 450 -3.04 -1.79 -10.16
CA CYS A 450 -3.76 -1.78 -8.89
C CYS A 450 -2.92 -1.08 -7.80
N HIS A 451 -3.61 -0.39 -6.89
CA HIS A 451 -3.05 0.26 -5.71
C HIS A 451 -3.86 -0.15 -4.48
N ALA A 452 -3.18 -0.63 -3.46
CA ALA A 452 -3.80 -1.09 -2.22
C ALA A 452 -3.66 -0.07 -1.10
N VAL A 453 -4.70 0.07 -0.30
CA VAL A 453 -4.69 0.90 0.91
C VAL A 453 -5.44 0.19 2.04
N TYR A 454 -4.93 0.29 3.26
CA TYR A 454 -5.57 -0.24 4.45
C TYR A 454 -6.19 0.86 5.30
N ASP A 455 -7.51 0.80 5.44
CA ASP A 455 -8.28 1.62 6.37
C ASP A 455 -8.21 1.02 7.77
N GLN A 456 -7.37 1.60 8.61
CA GLN A 456 -7.16 1.12 9.98
C GLN A 456 -8.39 1.36 10.87
N THR A 457 -9.17 2.41 10.61
CA THR A 457 -10.36 2.76 11.38
C THR A 457 -11.49 1.75 11.16
N ASN A 458 -11.78 1.48 9.90
CA ASN A 458 -12.87 0.58 9.53
C ASN A 458 -12.43 -0.87 9.39
N LYS A 459 -11.12 -1.15 9.49
CA LYS A 459 -10.53 -2.49 9.28
C LYS A 459 -10.84 -3.05 7.90
N ARG A 460 -10.64 -2.25 6.86
CA ARG A 460 -10.90 -2.58 5.47
C ARG A 460 -9.67 -2.42 4.61
N VAL A 461 -9.47 -3.34 3.68
CA VAL A 461 -8.48 -3.22 2.62
C VAL A 461 -9.19 -2.84 1.34
N HIS A 462 -8.72 -1.80 0.67
CA HIS A 462 -9.24 -1.37 -0.62
C HIS A 462 -8.15 -1.54 -1.67
N TRP A 463 -8.43 -2.35 -2.69
CA TRP A 463 -7.63 -2.43 -3.90
C TRP A 463 -8.31 -1.62 -5.00
N ILE A 464 -7.66 -0.53 -5.40
CA ILE A 464 -8.18 0.44 -6.36
C ILE A 464 -7.50 0.18 -7.70
N TYR A 465 -8.25 -0.10 -8.75
CA TYR A 465 -7.72 -0.52 -10.04
C TYR A 465 -8.51 0.06 -11.22
N PRO A 466 -7.90 0.19 -12.42
CA PRO A 466 -8.60 0.62 -13.63
C PRO A 466 -9.50 -0.49 -14.18
N ASP A 467 -10.56 -0.14 -14.88
CA ASP A 467 -11.39 -1.11 -15.61
C ASP A 467 -10.89 -1.37 -17.05
N ASN A 468 -9.86 -0.65 -17.49
CA ASN A 468 -9.23 -0.71 -18.81
C ASN A 468 -10.15 -0.41 -20.02
N SER A 469 -11.38 0.02 -19.77
CA SER A 469 -12.32 0.31 -20.86
C SER A 469 -11.88 1.47 -21.75
N GLU A 470 -11.07 2.38 -21.21
CA GLU A 470 -10.62 3.59 -21.92
C GLU A 470 -9.10 3.62 -22.22
N GLY A 471 -8.38 2.60 -21.82
CA GLY A 471 -6.92 2.52 -22.01
C GLY A 471 -6.09 3.48 -21.15
N ILE A 472 -6.70 4.17 -20.19
CA ILE A 472 -6.03 5.09 -19.28
C ILE A 472 -5.59 4.33 -18.03
N ARG A 473 -4.32 3.95 -17.97
CA ARG A 473 -3.77 3.12 -16.88
C ARG A 473 -3.90 3.74 -15.49
N ASN A 474 -3.86 5.05 -15.39
CA ASN A 474 -3.93 5.76 -14.10
C ASN A 474 -5.35 6.08 -13.65
N LYS A 475 -6.36 5.89 -14.51
CA LYS A 475 -7.76 6.08 -14.16
C LYS A 475 -8.26 4.84 -13.40
N LYS A 476 -8.28 4.93 -12.08
CA LYS A 476 -8.69 3.83 -11.22
C LYS A 476 -10.11 4.06 -10.73
N ASN A 477 -11.07 3.51 -11.45
CA ASN A 477 -12.51 3.68 -11.17
C ASN A 477 -13.16 2.43 -10.54
N ARG A 478 -12.39 1.39 -10.26
CA ARG A 478 -12.86 0.16 -9.61
C ARG A 478 -12.18 -0.02 -8.27
N VAL A 479 -12.93 -0.46 -7.27
CA VAL A 479 -12.41 -0.76 -5.94
C VAL A 479 -12.94 -2.13 -5.51
N LEU A 480 -12.04 -3.03 -5.16
CA LEU A 480 -12.38 -4.26 -4.48
C LEU A 480 -12.08 -4.06 -2.99
N THR A 481 -13.08 -4.20 -2.17
CA THR A 481 -12.95 -4.04 -0.72
C THR A 481 -13.02 -5.38 -0.03
N LEU A 482 -12.09 -5.62 0.90
CA LEU A 482 -12.14 -6.71 1.86
C LEU A 482 -12.34 -6.11 3.26
N ASP A 483 -13.43 -6.44 3.91
CA ASP A 483 -13.63 -6.15 5.32
C ASP A 483 -13.01 -7.29 6.16
N ILE A 484 -11.97 -6.95 6.92
CA ILE A 484 -11.18 -7.94 7.68
C ILE A 484 -12.01 -8.50 8.85
N ALA A 485 -12.86 -7.68 9.45
CA ALA A 485 -13.62 -8.08 10.66
C ALA A 485 -14.67 -9.16 10.35
N ILE A 486 -15.26 -9.10 9.17
CA ILE A 486 -16.31 -10.05 8.72
C ILE A 486 -15.84 -10.99 7.61
N GLN A 487 -14.59 -10.81 7.11
CA GLN A 487 -13.98 -11.59 6.04
C GLN A 487 -14.80 -11.61 4.75
N ALA A 488 -15.36 -10.46 4.36
CA ALA A 488 -16.26 -10.33 3.24
C ALA A 488 -15.68 -9.40 2.18
N PHE A 489 -15.80 -9.84 0.91
CA PHE A 489 -15.46 -9.01 -0.25
C PHE A 489 -16.69 -8.30 -0.80
N TYR A 490 -16.51 -7.07 -1.28
CA TYR A 490 -17.54 -6.36 -2.04
C TYR A 490 -16.92 -5.33 -2.99
N PRO A 491 -17.45 -5.22 -4.24
CA PRO A 491 -16.91 -4.32 -5.26
C PRO A 491 -17.59 -2.95 -5.24
N TRP A 492 -16.80 -1.93 -5.59
CA TRP A 492 -17.31 -0.60 -5.90
C TRP A 492 -16.89 -0.18 -7.30
N ALA A 493 -17.69 0.67 -7.90
CA ALA A 493 -17.37 1.37 -9.13
C ALA A 493 -17.65 2.87 -8.93
N VAL A 494 -16.66 3.69 -9.22
CA VAL A 494 -16.80 5.14 -9.22
C VAL A 494 -17.27 5.55 -10.61
N ALA A 495 -18.33 6.33 -10.67
CA ALA A 495 -18.87 6.81 -11.93
C ALA A 495 -18.01 7.93 -12.51
N ASP A 496 -18.03 8.04 -13.83
CA ASP A 496 -17.40 9.15 -14.52
C ASP A 496 -18.27 10.39 -14.41
N SER A 497 -17.67 11.53 -14.11
CA SER A 497 -18.35 12.81 -14.11
C SER A 497 -18.90 13.13 -15.49
N ALA A 498 -20.12 13.69 -15.54
CA ALA A 498 -20.73 14.15 -16.78
C ALA A 498 -20.13 15.46 -17.29
N GLY A 499 -19.56 16.26 -16.41
CA GLY A 499 -19.03 17.61 -16.70
C GLY A 499 -17.55 17.79 -16.55
N SER A 500 -16.85 16.87 -15.86
CA SER A 500 -15.42 16.91 -15.64
C SER A 500 -14.75 15.57 -16.02
N THR A 501 -13.44 15.57 -16.17
CA THR A 501 -12.66 14.36 -16.41
C THR A 501 -11.92 13.91 -15.15
N ASP A 502 -12.56 14.09 -13.99
CA ASP A 502 -11.98 13.74 -12.70
C ASP A 502 -11.95 12.22 -12.52
N TYR A 503 -10.85 11.72 -11.96
CA TYR A 503 -10.73 10.31 -11.67
C TYR A 503 -9.72 10.03 -10.53
N ILE A 504 -9.87 8.88 -9.90
CA ILE A 504 -8.98 8.44 -8.84
C ILE A 504 -7.67 7.90 -9.44
N ILE A 505 -6.53 8.36 -8.92
CA ILE A 505 -5.18 7.85 -9.24
C ILE A 505 -4.77 6.81 -8.22
N GLY A 506 -5.12 7.00 -6.96
CA GLY A 506 -4.81 6.13 -5.84
C GLY A 506 -5.40 6.67 -4.55
N ALA A 507 -4.99 6.11 -3.43
CA ALA A 507 -5.43 6.56 -2.12
C ALA A 507 -4.38 6.26 -1.05
N GLU A 508 -4.46 6.98 0.07
CA GLU A 508 -3.66 6.69 1.26
C GLU A 508 -4.49 6.93 2.51
N TYR A 509 -4.17 6.21 3.58
CA TYR A 509 -4.82 6.38 4.86
C TYR A 509 -4.11 7.47 5.66
N PHE A 510 -4.84 8.50 6.06
CA PHE A 510 -4.36 9.55 6.96
C PHE A 510 -4.93 9.32 8.35
N SER A 511 -4.06 9.30 9.35
CA SER A 511 -4.44 9.12 10.76
C SER A 511 -4.18 10.40 11.52
N GLY A 512 -5.13 10.87 12.29
CA GLY A 512 -4.93 11.90 13.31
C GLY A 512 -5.08 13.35 12.86
N PHE A 513 -5.58 13.62 11.65
CA PHE A 513 -5.93 14.98 11.28
C PHE A 513 -7.31 15.37 11.84
N GLY A 514 -7.43 15.73 12.99
CA GLY A 514 -8.70 16.06 13.65
C GLY A 514 -8.49 16.43 15.13
N SER A 515 -7.27 16.34 15.57
CA SER A 515 -6.87 16.94 16.85
C SER A 515 -6.41 18.39 16.61
N ASP A 516 -7.33 19.23 16.20
CA ASP A 516 -7.06 20.66 16.25
C ASP A 516 -6.95 21.06 17.74
N TYR A 517 -5.77 21.49 18.11
CA TYR A 517 -5.63 22.35 19.25
C TYR A 517 -6.30 23.68 18.87
N GLN A 518 -7.57 23.81 19.17
CA GLN A 518 -8.18 25.13 19.08
C GLN A 518 -7.60 25.98 20.20
N ASN A 519 -6.84 26.98 19.82
CA ASN A 519 -6.55 28.10 20.69
C ASN A 519 -7.87 28.84 20.89
N LEU A 520 -8.53 28.57 21.99
CA LEU A 520 -9.72 29.35 22.38
C LEU A 520 -9.24 30.58 23.11
N ASP A 521 -9.56 31.73 22.57
CA ASP A 521 -9.33 33.00 23.26
C ASP A 521 -10.15 33.01 24.54
N VAL A 522 -9.51 33.36 25.65
CA VAL A 522 -10.20 33.53 26.92
C VAL A 522 -10.87 34.89 26.88
N VAL A 523 -12.18 34.90 26.81
CA VAL A 523 -12.98 36.12 26.83
C VAL A 523 -13.66 36.32 28.18
N LEU A 524 -13.75 37.56 28.60
CA LEU A 524 -14.54 37.95 29.79
C LEU A 524 -16.05 37.76 29.51
N SER A 525 -16.85 37.69 30.55
CA SER A 525 -18.31 37.61 30.43
C SER A 525 -18.92 38.82 29.71
N THR A 526 -18.16 39.87 29.50
CA THR A 526 -18.50 41.07 28.70
C THR A 526 -18.23 40.89 27.20
N GLY A 527 -17.53 39.82 26.78
CA GLY A 527 -17.11 39.57 25.39
C GLY A 527 -15.74 40.19 25.05
N ASP A 528 -15.03 40.80 26.04
CA ASP A 528 -13.71 41.35 25.80
C ASP A 528 -12.63 40.27 25.98
N ASP A 529 -11.58 40.30 25.15
CA ASP A 529 -10.44 39.37 25.21
C ASP A 529 -9.62 39.58 26.50
N VAL A 530 -9.21 38.49 27.12
CA VAL A 530 -8.27 38.52 28.26
C VAL A 530 -6.86 38.56 27.67
N VAL A 531 -6.18 39.66 27.89
CA VAL A 531 -4.80 39.86 27.43
C VAL A 531 -3.80 39.85 28.59
N THR A 532 -2.58 39.44 28.30
CA THR A 532 -1.46 39.56 29.27
C THR A 532 -1.10 41.01 29.53
N SER A 533 -0.30 41.30 30.54
CA SER A 533 0.20 42.65 30.84
C SER A 533 1.07 43.24 29.70
N LEU A 534 1.43 42.43 28.71
CA LEU A 534 2.19 42.82 27.48
C LEU A 534 1.26 43.01 26.29
N GLY A 535 -0.03 42.75 26.43
CA GLY A 535 -1.01 42.90 25.37
C GLY A 535 -1.19 41.66 24.49
N ASP A 536 -0.61 40.50 24.86
CA ASP A 536 -0.78 39.23 24.14
C ASP A 536 -2.07 38.55 24.60
N ASP A 537 -2.83 37.97 23.68
CA ASP A 537 -4.05 37.24 23.98
C ASP A 537 -3.78 36.01 24.86
N VAL A 538 -4.58 35.82 25.88
CA VAL A 538 -4.55 34.62 26.70
C VAL A 538 -5.38 33.54 26.04
N VAL A 539 -4.72 32.55 25.48
CA VAL A 539 -5.35 31.41 24.80
C VAL A 539 -5.31 30.18 25.70
N VAL A 540 -6.39 29.44 25.74
CA VAL A 540 -6.44 28.12 26.35
C VAL A 540 -6.34 27.08 25.26
N ASN A 541 -5.25 26.32 25.27
CA ASN A 541 -5.13 25.12 24.47
C ASN A 541 -6.11 24.07 25.01
N GLN A 542 -7.31 24.05 24.51
CA GLN A 542 -8.23 22.95 24.76
C GLN A 542 -8.00 21.91 23.69
N LEU A 543 -7.57 20.71 24.10
CA LEU A 543 -7.70 19.51 23.32
C LEU A 543 -9.20 19.27 23.14
N THR A 544 -9.80 19.85 22.15
CA THR A 544 -11.08 19.36 21.66
C THR A 544 -10.77 18.01 21.06
N GLN A 545 -10.99 16.94 21.84
CA GLN A 545 -11.30 15.66 21.28
C GLN A 545 -12.59 15.85 20.48
N LEU A 546 -12.46 16.37 19.29
CA LEU A 546 -13.45 16.14 18.27
C LEU A 546 -13.49 14.63 18.12
N ALA A 547 -14.60 14.09 18.49
CA ALA A 547 -14.87 12.67 18.52
C ALA A 547 -14.26 12.01 17.29
N SER A 548 -13.23 11.18 17.49
CA SER A 548 -12.73 10.14 16.60
C SER A 548 -12.84 10.42 15.10
N ALA A 549 -12.90 11.63 14.71
CA ALA A 549 -13.40 11.80 13.42
C ALA A 549 -12.34 11.63 12.47
N ASP A 550 -11.26 11.68 12.44
CA ASP A 550 -11.01 12.04 11.08
C ASP A 550 -9.77 11.41 10.49
N SER A 551 -9.45 10.24 11.02
CA SER A 551 -8.64 9.29 10.26
C SER A 551 -9.49 8.67 9.15
N SER A 552 -9.13 8.93 7.92
CA SER A 552 -9.86 8.42 6.76
C SER A 552 -8.92 8.11 5.59
N ILE A 553 -9.47 7.42 4.62
CA ILE A 553 -8.82 7.23 3.32
C ILE A 553 -8.98 8.51 2.53
N VAL A 554 -7.87 9.15 2.22
CA VAL A 554 -7.79 10.29 1.32
C VAL A 554 -7.52 9.77 -0.09
N LEU A 555 -8.39 10.13 -1.02
CA LEU A 555 -8.26 9.84 -2.43
C LEU A 555 -7.29 10.85 -3.07
N MET A 556 -6.40 10.35 -3.93
CA MET A 556 -5.62 11.19 -4.83
C MET A 556 -6.36 11.24 -6.16
N VAL A 557 -6.83 12.42 -6.51
CA VAL A 557 -7.74 12.65 -7.64
C VAL A 557 -7.03 13.49 -8.70
N TYR A 558 -7.14 13.08 -9.94
CA TYR A 558 -6.84 13.95 -11.06
C TYR A 558 -8.05 14.86 -11.31
N ASP A 559 -7.84 16.15 -11.20
CA ASP A 559 -8.81 17.18 -11.56
C ASP A 559 -8.64 17.52 -13.04
N GLY A 560 -9.60 17.12 -13.84
CA GLY A 560 -9.57 17.34 -15.29
C GLY A 560 -9.73 18.81 -15.70
N ALA A 561 -10.30 19.65 -14.84
CA ALA A 561 -10.45 21.07 -15.13
C ALA A 561 -9.15 21.84 -15.01
N THR A 562 -8.31 21.47 -14.05
CA THR A 562 -7.03 22.15 -13.78
C THR A 562 -5.81 21.37 -14.33
N GLY A 563 -5.96 20.10 -14.67
CA GLY A 563 -4.87 19.21 -15.04
C GLY A 563 -3.92 18.91 -13.89
N LYS A 564 -4.39 19.01 -12.65
CA LYS A 564 -3.59 18.86 -11.44
C LYS A 564 -4.07 17.68 -10.62
N MET A 565 -3.21 17.18 -9.76
CA MET A 565 -3.62 16.25 -8.72
C MET A 565 -4.18 17.03 -7.53
N THR A 566 -5.35 16.61 -7.07
CA THR A 566 -6.02 17.12 -5.88
C THR A 566 -6.31 15.98 -4.92
N MET A 567 -6.82 16.30 -3.75
CA MET A 567 -7.25 15.33 -2.77
C MET A 567 -8.76 15.27 -2.68
N GLY A 568 -9.28 14.10 -2.35
CA GLY A 568 -10.69 13.86 -2.21
C GLY A 568 -11.00 12.81 -1.15
N LEU A 569 -12.27 12.66 -0.85
CA LEU A 569 -12.77 11.69 0.13
C LEU A 569 -14.00 10.96 -0.43
N PHE A 570 -14.27 9.77 0.13
CA PHE A 570 -15.60 9.20 0.04
C PHE A 570 -16.50 9.89 1.08
N SER A 571 -17.23 10.90 0.66
CA SER A 571 -18.02 11.78 1.53
C SER A 571 -19.35 12.19 0.89
N GLY A 572 -20.07 13.05 1.58
CA GLY A 572 -21.28 13.67 1.08
C GLY A 572 -22.57 12.93 1.38
N THR A 573 -23.67 13.64 1.20
CA THR A 573 -25.02 13.20 1.50
C THR A 573 -25.92 13.09 0.29
N ASP A 574 -25.42 13.54 -0.86
CA ASP A 574 -26.12 13.56 -2.16
C ASP A 574 -25.94 12.29 -2.97
N PHE A 575 -24.98 11.41 -2.59
CA PHE A 575 -24.69 10.14 -3.26
C PHE A 575 -24.47 10.25 -4.77
N LEU A 576 -23.87 11.36 -5.19
CA LEU A 576 -23.41 11.60 -6.55
C LEU A 576 -21.90 11.68 -6.57
N ASP A 577 -21.23 10.80 -7.31
CA ASP A 577 -19.78 10.91 -7.51
C ASP A 577 -19.47 12.22 -8.21
N TRP A 578 -18.41 12.90 -7.76
CA TRP A 578 -17.98 14.21 -8.27
C TRP A 578 -19.03 15.33 -8.14
N GLY A 579 -20.13 15.06 -7.43
CA GLY A 579 -21.25 16.00 -7.28
C GLY A 579 -22.30 15.97 -8.40
N ASP A 580 -22.05 15.25 -9.50
CA ASP A 580 -22.93 15.23 -10.67
C ASP A 580 -23.22 13.81 -11.20
N ALA A 581 -22.34 12.85 -10.95
CA ALA A 581 -22.43 11.53 -11.56
C ALA A 581 -23.16 10.52 -10.68
N ASN A 582 -24.30 10.04 -11.17
CA ASN A 582 -25.01 8.96 -10.49
C ASN A 582 -24.29 7.62 -10.65
N TYR A 583 -24.28 6.83 -9.59
CA TYR A 583 -23.81 5.45 -9.61
C TYR A 583 -24.88 4.49 -9.09
N SER A 584 -24.96 3.31 -9.72
CA SER A 584 -25.86 2.25 -9.27
C SER A 584 -25.35 1.64 -7.97
N SER A 585 -26.26 1.40 -7.02
CA SER A 585 -25.95 0.66 -5.79
C SER A 585 -27.01 -0.42 -5.60
N TYR A 586 -26.58 -1.68 -5.64
CA TYR A 586 -27.49 -2.82 -5.51
C TYR A 586 -26.82 -4.04 -4.90
N ALA A 587 -27.65 -4.92 -4.33
CA ALA A 587 -27.28 -6.25 -3.88
C ALA A 587 -28.32 -7.27 -4.35
N GLU A 588 -27.86 -8.40 -4.86
CA GLU A 588 -28.70 -9.51 -5.27
C GLU A 588 -28.48 -10.72 -4.34
N ALA A 589 -29.55 -11.19 -3.71
CA ALA A 589 -29.50 -12.44 -2.96
C ALA A 589 -29.37 -13.63 -3.92
N GLY A 590 -28.88 -14.77 -3.44
CA GLY A 590 -28.88 -15.98 -4.23
C GLY A 590 -30.28 -16.53 -4.52
N TYR A 591 -30.39 -17.51 -5.42
CA TYR A 591 -31.65 -18.21 -5.67
C TYR A 591 -32.05 -19.06 -4.47
N ASP A 592 -33.25 -18.81 -3.98
CA ASP A 592 -33.85 -19.53 -2.89
C ASP A 592 -34.95 -20.49 -3.38
N PHE A 593 -34.86 -21.74 -2.98
CA PHE A 593 -35.87 -22.76 -3.27
C PHE A 593 -36.99 -22.84 -2.22
N MET A 594 -36.92 -22.00 -1.19
CA MET A 594 -37.96 -21.88 -0.17
C MET A 594 -38.38 -23.24 0.45
N GLY A 595 -37.39 -24.11 0.68
CA GLY A 595 -37.55 -25.38 1.32
C GLY A 595 -38.09 -26.54 0.46
N ASP A 596 -38.32 -26.33 -0.85
CA ASP A 596 -38.77 -27.36 -1.77
C ASP A 596 -38.28 -27.08 -3.20
N LEU A 597 -37.55 -28.01 -3.79
CA LEU A 597 -36.98 -27.89 -5.13
C LEU A 597 -37.98 -28.18 -6.27
N ILE A 598 -39.06 -28.86 -5.99
CA ILE A 598 -39.95 -29.44 -7.01
C ILE A 598 -41.23 -28.61 -7.17
N LEU A 599 -41.84 -28.22 -6.07
CA LEU A 599 -43.11 -27.51 -6.10
C LEU A 599 -42.97 -26.04 -6.57
N LYS A 600 -43.89 -25.66 -7.44
CA LYS A 600 -44.02 -24.22 -7.77
C LYS A 600 -44.62 -23.49 -6.59
N LYS A 601 -44.06 -22.34 -6.31
CA LYS A 601 -44.46 -21.46 -5.22
C LYS A 601 -44.91 -20.10 -5.77
N ASN A 602 -45.78 -19.50 -5.02
CA ASN A 602 -46.18 -18.13 -5.19
C ASN A 602 -45.83 -17.36 -3.91
N SER A 603 -45.11 -16.29 -4.04
CA SER A 603 -44.72 -15.44 -2.92
C SER A 603 -45.54 -14.14 -2.99
N PRO A 604 -46.74 -14.13 -2.40
CA PRO A 604 -47.63 -13.00 -2.53
C PRO A 604 -47.10 -11.72 -1.89
N TYR A 605 -46.24 -11.87 -0.87
CA TYR A 605 -45.71 -10.75 -0.13
C TYR A 605 -44.28 -10.97 0.29
N ILE A 606 -43.49 -9.89 0.25
CA ILE A 606 -42.22 -9.71 0.92
C ILE A 606 -42.34 -8.62 1.98
N GLN A 607 -41.70 -8.80 3.10
CA GLN A 607 -41.56 -7.78 4.13
C GLN A 607 -40.08 -7.37 4.18
N VAL A 608 -39.83 -6.06 4.08
CA VAL A 608 -38.48 -5.48 4.06
C VAL A 608 -38.32 -4.64 5.32
N TYR A 609 -37.15 -4.77 5.94
CA TYR A 609 -36.77 -4.04 7.15
C TYR A 609 -35.65 -3.06 6.79
N LEU A 610 -35.91 -1.77 7.01
CA LEU A 610 -35.02 -0.67 6.62
C LEU A 610 -34.78 0.25 7.83
N ARG A 611 -33.58 0.79 7.92
CA ARG A 611 -33.29 1.88 8.83
C ARG A 611 -33.40 3.20 8.05
N PRO A 612 -34.11 4.21 8.57
CA PRO A 612 -34.11 5.55 7.98
C PRO A 612 -32.71 6.14 7.93
N THR A 613 -32.38 6.87 6.87
CA THR A 613 -31.10 7.56 6.71
C THR A 613 -31.21 9.08 6.76
N GLU A 614 -32.42 9.60 6.76
CA GLU A 614 -32.70 11.03 6.85
C GLU A 614 -32.16 11.59 8.16
N THR A 615 -31.35 12.65 8.08
CA THR A 615 -30.75 13.31 9.25
C THR A 615 -31.41 14.64 9.59
N GLY A 616 -32.21 15.19 8.67
CA GLY A 616 -32.87 16.49 8.83
C GLY A 616 -33.55 16.90 7.54
N PHE A 617 -33.92 18.17 7.46
CA PHE A 617 -34.52 18.76 6.28
C PHE A 617 -33.75 20.03 5.89
N GLU A 618 -33.70 20.29 4.60
CA GLU A 618 -33.20 21.52 3.98
C GLU A 618 -34.29 22.17 3.17
N GLY A 619 -34.29 23.51 3.07
CA GLY A 619 -35.24 24.25 2.29
C GLY A 619 -35.85 25.46 3.01
N SER A 620 -36.91 26.00 2.45
CA SER A 620 -37.66 27.13 3.02
C SER A 620 -39.14 26.98 2.70
N ASP A 621 -39.97 27.80 3.35
CA ASP A 621 -41.42 27.85 3.08
C ASP A 621 -41.72 28.18 1.62
N GLU A 622 -40.80 28.90 0.94
CA GLU A 622 -40.98 29.28 -0.47
C GLU A 622 -40.56 28.14 -1.42
N THR A 623 -39.52 27.39 -1.08
CA THR A 623 -38.94 26.32 -1.94
C THR A 623 -39.44 24.94 -1.60
N GLY A 624 -40.12 24.80 -0.45
CA GLY A 624 -40.44 23.50 0.15
C GLY A 624 -39.27 22.89 0.88
N TYR A 625 -39.56 21.89 1.71
CA TYR A 625 -38.57 21.18 2.52
C TYR A 625 -38.26 19.82 1.93
N THR A 626 -36.97 19.52 1.74
CA THR A 626 -36.48 18.23 1.26
C THR A 626 -35.66 17.53 2.36
N PRO A 627 -35.83 16.21 2.53
CA PRO A 627 -35.05 15.48 3.52
C PRO A 627 -33.58 15.41 3.10
N VAL A 628 -32.68 15.63 4.06
CA VAL A 628 -31.25 15.39 3.89
C VAL A 628 -30.98 13.89 3.97
N ARG A 629 -30.25 13.32 3.02
CA ARG A 629 -29.97 11.87 2.89
C ARG A 629 -31.24 11.05 2.74
N GLU A 630 -32.07 11.43 1.78
CA GLU A 630 -33.32 10.72 1.50
C GLU A 630 -33.08 9.22 1.26
N SER A 631 -33.88 8.37 1.92
CA SER A 631 -33.86 6.92 1.75
C SER A 631 -34.69 6.47 0.56
N SER A 632 -34.19 5.48 -0.16
CA SER A 632 -34.96 4.78 -1.19
C SER A 632 -34.45 3.35 -1.39
N LEU A 633 -35.37 2.41 -1.53
CA LEU A 633 -35.03 1.04 -1.89
C LEU A 633 -36.05 0.44 -2.85
N LEU A 634 -35.61 0.08 -4.03
CA LEU A 634 -36.39 -0.64 -5.02
C LEU A 634 -36.15 -2.15 -4.91
N VAL A 635 -37.20 -2.94 -4.94
CA VAL A 635 -37.11 -4.40 -4.87
C VAL A 635 -37.64 -5.00 -6.16
N SER A 636 -36.83 -5.87 -6.76
CA SER A 636 -37.17 -6.67 -7.94
C SER A 636 -37.07 -8.16 -7.64
N SER A 637 -37.91 -8.97 -8.31
CA SER A 637 -37.87 -10.42 -8.17
C SER A 637 -37.61 -11.12 -9.49
N TYR A 638 -36.80 -12.19 -9.43
CA TYR A 638 -36.49 -13.09 -10.53
C TYR A 638 -36.93 -14.49 -10.16
N TRP A 639 -37.53 -15.21 -11.11
CA TRP A 639 -38.05 -16.54 -10.89
C TRP A 639 -37.42 -17.54 -11.86
N ASP A 640 -37.20 -18.78 -11.39
CA ASP A 640 -36.76 -19.90 -12.20
C ASP A 640 -35.51 -19.59 -13.06
N PHE A 641 -34.49 -18.93 -12.50
CA PHE A 641 -33.22 -18.56 -13.15
C PHE A 641 -33.37 -17.64 -14.38
N ARG A 642 -34.51 -16.95 -14.49
CA ARG A 642 -34.71 -16.00 -15.60
C ARG A 642 -33.88 -14.73 -15.40
N LYS A 643 -33.32 -14.22 -16.50
CA LYS A 643 -32.58 -12.95 -16.50
C LYS A 643 -33.47 -11.71 -16.43
N GLN A 644 -34.78 -11.86 -16.75
CA GLN A 644 -35.72 -10.77 -16.71
C GLN A 644 -36.52 -10.75 -15.42
N THR A 645 -36.78 -9.55 -14.90
CA THR A 645 -37.63 -9.36 -13.73
C THR A 645 -39.07 -9.79 -14.01
N SER A 646 -39.76 -10.31 -13.00
CA SER A 646 -41.16 -10.72 -13.10
C SER A 646 -42.14 -9.53 -13.00
N SER A 647 -41.65 -8.42 -12.48
CA SER A 647 -42.45 -7.18 -12.31
C SER A 647 -41.54 -5.97 -12.31
N ASN A 648 -42.10 -4.81 -12.53
CA ASN A 648 -41.37 -3.56 -12.32
C ASN A 648 -40.88 -3.46 -10.88
N PRO A 649 -39.72 -2.84 -10.66
CA PRO A 649 -39.18 -2.58 -9.32
C PRO A 649 -40.24 -1.86 -8.45
N GLN A 650 -40.31 -2.26 -7.18
CA GLN A 650 -41.27 -1.70 -6.24
C GLN A 650 -40.52 -0.96 -5.13
N GLN A 651 -40.98 0.27 -4.84
CA GLN A 651 -40.42 1.06 -3.74
C GLN A 651 -40.74 0.41 -2.38
N ALA A 652 -39.70 0.02 -1.66
CA ALA A 652 -39.80 -0.61 -0.35
C ALA A 652 -39.73 0.41 0.79
N TYR A 653 -39.06 1.54 0.58
CA TYR A 653 -39.01 2.57 1.61
C TYR A 653 -40.27 3.38 1.62
N ARG A 654 -41.04 3.31 2.69
CA ARG A 654 -42.29 4.08 2.87
C ARG A 654 -42.35 4.62 4.28
N LEU A 655 -42.18 5.91 4.40
CA LEU A 655 -42.43 6.61 5.64
C LEU A 655 -43.93 6.57 5.95
N LYS A 656 -44.31 6.08 7.11
CA LYS A 656 -45.72 6.03 7.55
C LYS A 656 -46.21 7.40 7.97
N TYR A 657 -45.36 8.24 8.48
CA TYR A 657 -45.68 9.58 8.94
C TYR A 657 -44.61 10.53 8.45
N MET A 658 -44.96 11.42 7.52
CA MET A 658 -44.17 12.60 7.22
C MET A 658 -44.62 13.70 8.18
N PRO A 659 -43.74 14.25 9.01
CA PRO A 659 -44.10 15.42 9.82
C PRO A 659 -44.40 16.60 8.88
N VAL A 660 -45.25 17.49 9.33
CA VAL A 660 -45.35 18.83 8.71
C VAL A 660 -44.08 19.56 9.13
N VAL A 661 -43.14 19.70 8.20
CA VAL A 661 -41.86 20.35 8.47
C VAL A 661 -42.06 21.86 8.37
N ASP A 662 -41.60 22.56 9.36
CA ASP A 662 -41.55 24.03 9.38
C ASP A 662 -40.12 24.51 9.66
N ALA A 663 -39.88 25.81 9.62
CA ALA A 663 -38.56 26.40 9.82
C ALA A 663 -37.91 26.04 11.17
N THR A 664 -38.65 25.56 12.16
CA THR A 664 -38.15 25.18 13.47
C THR A 664 -37.54 23.77 13.49
N GLN A 665 -37.76 22.98 12.46
CA GLN A 665 -37.29 21.60 12.33
C GLN A 665 -36.14 21.43 11.32
N LEU A 666 -35.61 22.54 10.83
CA LEU A 666 -34.43 22.53 9.98
C LEU A 666 -33.21 22.00 10.73
N GLY A 667 -32.46 21.12 10.08
CA GLY A 667 -31.16 20.60 10.55
C GLY A 667 -31.22 19.39 11.48
N SER A 668 -32.33 19.08 12.15
CA SER A 668 -32.43 17.87 12.97
C SER A 668 -33.83 17.28 12.97
N TRP A 669 -33.96 16.01 12.71
CA TRP A 669 -35.21 15.30 12.81
C TRP A 669 -35.03 13.94 13.48
N ASN A 670 -35.83 13.68 14.51
CA ASN A 670 -35.90 12.38 15.17
C ASN A 670 -37.06 11.58 14.59
N TYR A 671 -36.74 10.55 13.83
CA TYR A 671 -37.72 9.61 13.34
C TYR A 671 -38.29 8.80 14.50
N PRO A 672 -39.62 8.66 14.64
CA PRO A 672 -40.23 7.96 15.77
C PRO A 672 -40.03 6.43 15.70
N GLU A 673 -39.71 5.88 14.54
CA GLU A 673 -39.45 4.45 14.35
C GLU A 673 -37.99 4.24 13.92
N GLU A 674 -37.20 3.49 14.69
CA GLU A 674 -35.83 3.14 14.32
C GLU A 674 -35.77 2.23 13.12
N ILE A 675 -36.82 1.45 12.88
CA ILE A 675 -36.92 0.49 11.76
C ILE A 675 -38.23 0.68 11.02
N VAL A 676 -38.12 1.01 9.75
CA VAL A 676 -39.25 1.05 8.83
C VAL A 676 -39.52 -0.35 8.28
N THR A 677 -40.74 -0.85 8.49
CA THR A 677 -41.17 -2.15 8.04
C THR A 677 -42.17 -1.99 6.92
N THR A 678 -41.83 -2.42 5.72
CA THR A 678 -42.70 -2.32 4.55
C THR A 678 -43.07 -3.68 3.98
N ARG A 679 -44.37 -3.88 3.75
CA ARG A 679 -44.89 -5.07 3.09
C ARG A 679 -45.15 -4.78 1.63
N LEU A 680 -44.45 -5.51 0.74
CA LEU A 680 -44.59 -5.38 -0.71
C LEU A 680 -45.38 -6.57 -1.29
N LYS A 681 -46.18 -6.31 -2.28
CA LYS A 681 -46.87 -7.35 -3.04
C LYS A 681 -45.95 -7.82 -4.18
N MET A 682 -45.56 -9.09 -4.13
CA MET A 682 -44.73 -9.67 -5.18
C MET A 682 -45.60 -10.29 -6.27
N ARG A 683 -45.11 -10.20 -7.51
CA ARG A 683 -45.74 -10.86 -8.66
C ARG A 683 -44.81 -11.94 -9.20
N GLY A 684 -45.40 -13.01 -9.71
CA GLY A 684 -44.66 -14.14 -10.26
C GLY A 684 -44.82 -15.42 -9.45
N HIS A 685 -44.42 -16.51 -10.03
CA HIS A 685 -44.43 -17.85 -9.45
C HIS A 685 -43.32 -18.69 -10.08
N GLY A 686 -42.78 -19.62 -9.34
CA GLY A 686 -41.70 -20.46 -9.81
C GLY A 686 -41.27 -21.46 -8.74
N ARG A 687 -40.21 -22.21 -9.03
CA ARG A 687 -39.57 -23.12 -8.08
C ARG A 687 -38.52 -22.43 -7.23
N SER A 688 -37.80 -21.48 -7.84
CA SER A 688 -36.79 -20.69 -7.18
C SER A 688 -37.07 -19.19 -7.35
N MET A 689 -36.62 -18.40 -6.40
CA MET A 689 -36.76 -16.93 -6.43
C MET A 689 -35.44 -16.27 -6.03
N ARG A 690 -35.07 -15.21 -6.74
CA ARG A 690 -33.98 -14.30 -6.41
C ARG A 690 -34.52 -12.89 -6.25
N LEU A 691 -33.98 -12.16 -5.31
CA LEU A 691 -34.34 -10.75 -5.05
C LEU A 691 -33.16 -9.84 -5.32
N ARG A 692 -33.44 -8.70 -5.96
CA ARG A 692 -32.50 -7.59 -6.12
C ARG A 692 -33.04 -6.39 -5.37
N PHE A 693 -32.16 -5.81 -4.58
CA PHE A 693 -32.38 -4.59 -3.81
C PHE A 693 -31.49 -3.49 -4.43
N GLU A 694 -32.08 -2.38 -4.83
CA GLU A 694 -31.38 -1.31 -5.54
C GLU A 694 -31.86 0.06 -5.06
N SER A 695 -30.95 1.02 -4.86
CA SER A 695 -31.33 2.38 -4.52
C SER A 695 -31.71 3.20 -5.77
N GLU A 696 -32.56 4.19 -5.57
CA GLU A 696 -32.77 5.23 -6.59
C GLU A 696 -31.58 6.18 -6.67
N GLN A 697 -31.53 6.92 -7.75
CA GLN A 697 -30.48 7.92 -7.99
C GLN A 697 -30.41 8.95 -6.85
N GLY A 698 -29.22 9.24 -6.37
CA GLY A 698 -28.97 10.26 -5.35
C GLY A 698 -29.50 9.93 -3.95
N LYS A 699 -30.07 8.75 -3.72
CA LYS A 699 -30.70 8.36 -2.45
C LYS A 699 -29.93 7.25 -1.75
N ASP A 700 -29.94 7.26 -0.43
CA ASP A 700 -29.33 6.23 0.42
C ASP A 700 -30.31 5.08 0.71
N PHE A 701 -29.79 4.01 1.30
CA PHE A 701 -30.58 2.96 1.95
C PHE A 701 -29.76 2.25 3.02
N VAL A 702 -30.45 1.74 4.03
CA VAL A 702 -29.86 0.78 4.98
C VAL A 702 -30.83 -0.39 5.09
N LEU A 703 -30.49 -1.48 4.42
CA LEU A 703 -31.25 -2.74 4.43
C LEU A 703 -30.78 -3.62 5.57
N LEU A 704 -31.65 -3.88 6.53
CA LEU A 704 -31.39 -4.76 7.68
C LEU A 704 -31.68 -6.22 7.36
N GLY A 705 -32.70 -6.48 6.53
CA GLY A 705 -33.10 -7.81 6.18
C GLY A 705 -34.46 -7.86 5.49
N PHE A 706 -34.90 -9.04 5.15
CA PHE A 706 -36.20 -9.24 4.52
C PHE A 706 -36.82 -10.57 4.92
N GLY A 707 -38.15 -10.66 4.82
CA GLY A 707 -38.90 -11.88 5.03
C GLY A 707 -39.80 -12.18 3.83
N VAL A 708 -39.85 -13.42 3.40
CA VAL A 708 -40.67 -13.87 2.28
C VAL A 708 -41.75 -14.84 2.76
N LEU A 709 -43.00 -14.56 2.41
CA LEU A 709 -44.11 -15.46 2.64
C LEU A 709 -44.36 -16.30 1.39
N ASN A 710 -44.22 -17.59 1.50
CA ASN A 710 -44.36 -18.51 0.37
C ASN A 710 -45.58 -19.42 0.55
N ALA A 711 -46.35 -19.57 -0.51
CA ALA A 711 -47.44 -20.50 -0.61
C ALA A 711 -47.12 -21.55 -1.68
N ALA A 712 -46.93 -22.79 -1.27
CA ALA A 712 -46.69 -23.89 -2.22
C ALA A 712 -47.99 -24.24 -2.97
N ASN A 713 -47.89 -24.39 -4.28
CA ASN A 713 -48.97 -24.85 -5.10
C ASN A 713 -48.92 -26.43 -5.12
N THR A 714 -49.85 -27.05 -4.46
CA THR A 714 -49.98 -28.53 -4.35
C THR A 714 -50.65 -29.17 -5.55
N ARG A 715 -51.04 -28.42 -6.57
CA ARG A 715 -51.54 -28.97 -7.83
C ARG A 715 -50.34 -29.23 -8.76
N PHE A 716 -50.12 -30.53 -9.07
CA PHE A 716 -49.21 -30.98 -10.12
C PHE A 716 -49.79 -30.66 -11.49
#